data_9a27ee595f47a08fd5b094b40d59efa0
#
_entry.id   9a27ee595f47a08fd5b094b40d59efa0
#
_cell.length_a   1.000
_cell.length_b   1.000
_cell.length_c   1.000
_cell.angle_alpha   90.00
_cell.angle_beta   90.00
_cell.angle_gamma   90.00
#
_symmetry.space_group_name_H-M   'P 1'
#
loop_
_entity.id
_entity.type
_entity.pdbx_description
1 polymer ?
#
loop_
_entity_poly.entity_id
_entity_poly.type
_entity_poly.pdbx_seq_one_letter_code
_entity_poly.pdbx_strand_id
1 'polypeptide(L)'
;MGKISQFVKVGALLLTMAGCSSPNSGGKDAEMDRFISDLMGRMTLQEKLGQLNLPAGNDLVSGAVKNSKMAEAIRAGEVGGFFNVKGVDKIYQMQRMAVEETRLGIPLIVGADVIHGYETIFPIPLALSCSWDTAAVTRMARISATEASADGISWTFSPMVDICRDARWGRIAEGSGEDPYLGALMAGAYVRGYQGDGMKQNNEIMACVKHFALYGASESGRDYNSVDMSRNLMYNVYLAPYKGAVEAGVGSVMSSFNTINGVPATADKWLLTDLLRNEWGFTGFVVTDYNSIGEMKAHGVADLKEASARALNAGTDMDMVAHGFLHTLEASLKEKAVTQERIDEACRRVLEAKYKLGLFENPYKYCDTLRGRKELFTEANRKAAREIAAETFVLLKNEGKLLPLQKKGRIALIGPMADAQNNMCGTWNMDCQTDHHVTMYEAFRRAVGDKATVSYAKGSNVYYSEHIEKGAVEPRPLTRGDDRQLRAEALRVAASADVIVAALGESAEMSGESSSRTDIQIPDAQKDLLKALVATGKPVILALFTGRPLDLCWESEHVPAILNVWFAGSEAGDAIADVVFGDVSPSGKLTTSFPRAVGQLPLYYNHLSTGRPDTDDTIFNRYGSNYIDQSNEPLYPFGYGLSYTTFRYGNLQLSAERMAKGGQLKVTVPVTNSGECDGVEIVQLYLHDVYAEISRPVKELKAFRRVALKKGETQNVEFVLDEDDLKYYNSRLEYGYEPGEFEVMVGPDSRNVQRATFVAE
;
A
#
# COMPACT_ATOMS: atom_id res chain seq x y z
N MET A 1 -52.77 2.24 13.17
CA MET A 1 -52.59 3.13 12.01
C MET A 1 -51.08 3.30 11.85
N GLY A 2 -50.45 2.69 11.07
CA GLY A 2 -50.16 2.40 9.73
C GLY A 2 -48.67 2.17 9.67
N LYS A 3 -48.22 0.90 9.71
CA LYS A 3 -46.82 0.51 9.53
C LYS A 3 -46.46 0.65 8.06
N ILE A 4 -45.31 1.27 7.73
CA ILE A 4 -44.63 1.13 6.46
C ILE A 4 -43.27 0.53 6.74
N SER A 5 -43.15 -0.77 6.43
CA SER A 5 -41.90 -1.52 6.38
C SER A 5 -41.29 -1.28 4.99
N GLN A 6 -40.09 -0.70 4.94
CA GLN A 6 -39.30 -0.70 3.71
C GLN A 6 -38.33 -1.87 3.76
N PHE A 7 -38.57 -2.87 2.93
CA PHE A 7 -37.65 -3.92 2.57
C PHE A 7 -36.58 -3.34 1.65
N VAL A 8 -35.31 -3.31 2.10
CA VAL A 8 -34.16 -3.13 1.22
C VAL A 8 -33.84 -4.48 0.62
N LYS A 9 -34.16 -4.68 -0.64
CA LYS A 9 -33.66 -5.80 -1.44
C LYS A 9 -32.23 -5.52 -1.81
N VAL A 10 -31.29 -6.27 -1.22
CA VAL A 10 -29.91 -6.38 -1.71
C VAL A 10 -29.98 -7.26 -2.96
N GLY A 11 -29.89 -6.64 -4.12
CA GLY A 11 -29.77 -7.33 -5.39
C GLY A 11 -28.32 -7.81 -5.58
N ALA A 12 -28.15 -9.11 -5.71
CA ALA A 12 -26.91 -9.69 -6.21
C ALA A 12 -26.72 -9.22 -7.66
N LEU A 13 -25.68 -8.45 -7.93
CA LEU A 13 -25.28 -8.06 -9.28
C LEU A 13 -24.39 -9.17 -9.83
N LEU A 14 -24.97 -10.03 -10.65
CA LEU A 14 -24.23 -10.89 -11.58
C LEU A 14 -23.55 -9.98 -12.62
N LEU A 15 -22.24 -9.85 -12.56
CA LEU A 15 -21.47 -9.30 -13.67
C LEU A 15 -21.25 -10.38 -14.71
N THR A 16 -22.15 -10.46 -15.67
CA THR A 16 -21.86 -11.06 -16.99
C THR A 16 -20.94 -10.09 -17.72
N MET A 17 -19.72 -10.49 -18.02
CA MET A 17 -18.85 -9.80 -18.97
C MET A 17 -19.41 -9.96 -20.39
N ALA A 18 -20.36 -9.11 -20.73
CA ALA A 18 -20.66 -8.80 -22.12
C ALA A 18 -19.93 -7.49 -22.43
N GLY A 19 -18.97 -7.54 -23.34
CA GLY A 19 -18.34 -6.34 -23.88
C GLY A 19 -19.39 -5.43 -24.51
N CYS A 20 -19.83 -4.44 -23.74
CA CYS A 20 -20.56 -3.29 -24.25
C CYS A 20 -19.55 -2.17 -24.49
N SER A 21 -19.03 -2.10 -25.71
CA SER A 21 -18.54 -0.85 -26.26
C SER A 21 -19.69 0.16 -26.23
N SER A 22 -19.57 1.16 -25.34
CA SER A 22 -20.50 2.28 -25.30
C SER A 22 -20.49 3.02 -26.65
N PRO A 23 -21.63 3.33 -27.28
CA PRO A 23 -21.67 3.96 -28.60
C PRO A 23 -21.10 5.39 -28.67
N ASN A 24 -20.60 5.95 -27.58
CA ASN A 24 -20.08 7.32 -27.48
C ASN A 24 -18.56 7.45 -27.23
N SER A 25 -17.80 6.36 -27.02
CA SER A 25 -16.35 6.44 -26.82
C SER A 25 -15.60 6.76 -28.12
N GLY A 26 -15.98 6.17 -29.22
CA GLY A 26 -15.31 6.39 -30.51
C GLY A 26 -15.34 7.84 -31.04
N GLY A 27 -16.31 8.64 -30.61
CA GLY A 27 -16.38 10.06 -30.99
C GLY A 27 -15.40 10.94 -30.21
N LYS A 28 -15.25 10.71 -28.89
CA LYS A 28 -14.35 11.49 -28.03
C LYS A 28 -12.88 11.13 -28.25
N ASP A 29 -12.57 9.86 -28.47
CA ASP A 29 -11.22 9.43 -28.78
C ASP A 29 -10.75 10.04 -30.13
N ALA A 30 -11.61 10.09 -31.15
CA ALA A 30 -11.31 10.74 -32.42
C ALA A 30 -11.17 12.28 -32.34
N GLU A 31 -11.83 12.93 -31.37
CA GLU A 31 -11.67 14.37 -31.09
C GLU A 31 -10.33 14.65 -30.42
N MET A 32 -9.98 13.87 -29.39
CA MET A 32 -8.69 13.92 -28.72
C MET A 32 -7.55 13.71 -29.72
N ASP A 33 -7.62 12.67 -30.55
CA ASP A 33 -6.61 12.35 -31.57
C ASP A 33 -6.39 13.51 -32.54
N ARG A 34 -7.46 14.13 -33.03
CA ARG A 34 -7.36 15.30 -33.93
C ARG A 34 -6.73 16.50 -33.24
N PHE A 35 -7.17 16.80 -32.00
CA PHE A 35 -6.64 17.91 -31.22
C PHE A 35 -5.15 17.73 -30.95
N ILE A 36 -4.74 16.57 -30.44
CA ILE A 36 -3.34 16.26 -30.11
C ILE A 36 -2.47 16.26 -31.38
N SER A 37 -2.95 15.72 -32.50
CA SER A 37 -2.20 15.70 -33.76
C SER A 37 -1.99 17.11 -34.32
N ASP A 38 -2.99 17.99 -34.27
CA ASP A 38 -2.86 19.40 -34.65
C ASP A 38 -1.86 20.14 -33.73
N LEU A 39 -1.97 19.95 -32.40
CA LEU A 39 -1.05 20.56 -31.45
C LEU A 39 0.40 20.12 -31.72
N MET A 40 0.63 18.82 -31.87
CA MET A 40 1.98 18.26 -32.12
C MET A 40 2.55 18.70 -33.46
N GLY A 41 1.73 18.92 -34.46
CA GLY A 41 2.14 19.47 -35.77
C GLY A 41 2.66 20.90 -35.69
N ARG A 42 2.33 21.64 -34.62
CA ARG A 42 2.81 23.02 -34.37
C ARG A 42 4.00 23.08 -33.43
N MET A 43 4.32 21.97 -32.71
CA MET A 43 5.41 21.93 -31.73
C MET A 43 6.77 21.80 -32.38
N THR A 44 7.73 22.56 -31.87
CA THR A 44 9.16 22.34 -32.13
C THR A 44 9.66 21.09 -31.40
N LEU A 45 10.84 20.60 -31.77
CA LEU A 45 11.48 19.48 -31.07
C LEU A 45 11.71 19.82 -29.58
N GLN A 46 12.19 21.03 -29.28
CA GLN A 46 12.44 21.45 -27.88
C GLN A 46 11.14 21.49 -27.06
N GLU A 47 10.04 21.97 -27.62
CA GLU A 47 8.75 21.93 -26.93
C GLU A 47 8.24 20.51 -26.70
N LYS A 48 8.51 19.57 -27.62
CA LYS A 48 8.19 18.13 -27.42
C LYS A 48 9.05 17.56 -26.29
N LEU A 49 10.36 17.80 -26.28
CA LEU A 49 11.27 17.36 -25.22
C LEU A 49 10.91 17.98 -23.86
N GLY A 50 10.47 19.23 -23.85
CA GLY A 50 9.98 19.89 -22.64
C GLY A 50 8.78 19.17 -22.02
N GLN A 51 7.86 18.62 -22.84
CA GLN A 51 6.74 17.83 -22.31
C GLN A 51 7.16 16.53 -21.61
N LEU A 52 8.36 16.01 -21.92
CA LEU A 52 8.92 14.80 -21.34
C LEU A 52 9.74 15.07 -20.06
N ASN A 53 9.87 16.32 -19.62
CA ASN A 53 10.68 16.73 -18.47
C ASN A 53 9.81 17.03 -17.25
N LEU A 54 10.09 16.36 -16.12
CA LEU A 54 9.39 16.49 -14.85
C LEU A 54 10.36 16.90 -13.74
N PRO A 55 10.66 18.19 -13.56
CA PRO A 55 11.49 18.66 -12.46
C PRO A 55 10.76 18.68 -11.12
N ALA A 56 11.53 18.62 -10.02
CA ALA A 56 11.02 18.89 -8.68
C ALA A 56 10.76 20.38 -8.45
N GLY A 57 9.67 20.70 -7.77
CA GLY A 57 9.29 22.09 -7.52
C GLY A 57 9.96 22.76 -6.32
N ASN A 58 11.03 22.20 -5.76
CA ASN A 58 11.66 22.61 -4.49
C ASN A 58 12.22 24.05 -4.46
N ASP A 59 12.51 24.66 -5.62
CA ASP A 59 13.02 26.04 -5.71
C ASP A 59 11.95 27.12 -5.38
N LEU A 60 10.73 26.70 -5.01
CA LEU A 60 9.57 27.57 -4.82
C LEU A 60 9.21 27.83 -3.36
N VAL A 61 10.17 27.71 -2.46
CA VAL A 61 9.94 27.76 -0.99
C VAL A 61 9.46 29.12 -0.48
N SER A 62 9.62 30.20 -1.20
CA SER A 62 9.13 31.53 -0.76
C SER A 62 8.73 32.45 -1.90
N GLY A 63 7.47 32.87 -1.93
CA GLY A 63 6.89 34.11 -2.49
C GLY A 63 7.24 34.61 -3.91
N ALA A 64 8.39 34.27 -4.48
CA ALA A 64 8.95 34.84 -5.69
C ALA A 64 8.95 33.87 -6.89
N VAL A 65 7.80 33.22 -7.16
CA VAL A 65 7.67 32.31 -8.32
C VAL A 65 8.10 32.95 -9.63
N LYS A 66 7.92 34.27 -9.78
CA LYS A 66 8.10 34.98 -11.06
C LYS A 66 9.54 35.01 -11.58
N ASN A 67 10.54 34.92 -10.73
CA ASN A 67 11.96 35.05 -11.06
C ASN A 67 12.80 33.82 -10.66
N SER A 68 12.19 32.67 -10.48
CA SER A 68 12.89 31.41 -10.18
C SER A 68 13.38 30.75 -11.47
N LYS A 69 14.39 29.86 -11.38
CA LYS A 69 14.82 29.00 -12.49
C LYS A 69 13.66 28.18 -13.06
N MET A 70 12.73 27.73 -12.21
CA MET A 70 11.53 27.04 -12.63
C MET A 70 10.63 27.93 -13.50
N ALA A 71 10.43 29.19 -13.12
CA ALA A 71 9.65 30.12 -13.93
C ALA A 71 10.28 30.39 -15.31
N GLU A 72 11.61 30.46 -15.39
CA GLU A 72 12.34 30.57 -16.65
C GLU A 72 12.16 29.33 -17.53
N ALA A 73 12.28 28.12 -16.94
CA ALA A 73 12.08 26.86 -17.64
C ALA A 73 10.64 26.69 -18.15
N ILE A 74 9.63 27.11 -17.37
CA ILE A 74 8.23 27.10 -17.80
C ILE A 74 8.05 27.99 -19.03
N ARG A 75 8.55 29.25 -19.01
CA ARG A 75 8.44 30.19 -20.14
C ARG A 75 9.18 29.70 -21.38
N ALA A 76 10.28 28.98 -21.20
CA ALA A 76 11.03 28.38 -22.29
C ALA A 76 10.31 27.14 -22.90
N GLY A 77 9.23 26.66 -22.29
CA GLY A 77 8.54 25.43 -22.70
C GLY A 77 9.30 24.15 -22.41
N GLU A 78 10.19 24.18 -21.44
CA GLU A 78 11.08 23.07 -21.03
C GLU A 78 10.50 22.17 -19.94
N VAL A 79 9.21 22.37 -19.56
CA VAL A 79 8.56 21.67 -18.45
C VAL A 79 7.22 21.13 -18.89
N GLY A 80 7.05 19.80 -18.79
CA GLY A 80 5.78 19.13 -19.04
C GLY A 80 4.87 19.08 -17.82
N GLY A 81 5.46 19.04 -16.66
CA GLY A 81 4.83 19.00 -15.34
C GLY A 81 5.87 19.27 -14.25
N PHE A 82 5.44 19.24 -13.01
CA PHE A 82 6.33 19.29 -11.85
C PHE A 82 5.71 18.54 -10.69
N PHE A 83 6.48 18.28 -9.64
CA PHE A 83 5.98 17.55 -8.47
C PHE A 83 6.51 18.14 -7.16
N ASN A 84 5.88 17.71 -6.05
CA ASN A 84 6.21 18.14 -4.69
C ASN A 84 6.16 19.66 -4.49
N VAL A 85 5.13 20.29 -5.07
CA VAL A 85 4.75 21.68 -4.76
C VAL A 85 3.42 21.67 -4.03
N LYS A 86 3.38 22.32 -2.89
CA LYS A 86 2.17 22.49 -2.08
C LYS A 86 1.69 23.95 -2.15
N GLY A 87 0.39 24.14 -2.23
CA GLY A 87 -0.26 25.44 -2.23
C GLY A 87 -0.86 25.84 -3.57
N VAL A 88 -2.19 25.85 -3.63
CA VAL A 88 -2.98 26.15 -4.83
C VAL A 88 -2.61 27.48 -5.50
N ASP A 89 -2.26 28.51 -4.72
CA ASP A 89 -1.86 29.83 -5.28
C ASP A 89 -0.55 29.75 -6.07
N LYS A 90 0.42 28.97 -5.60
CA LYS A 90 1.69 28.75 -6.32
C LYS A 90 1.44 27.97 -7.61
N ILE A 91 0.67 26.88 -7.51
CA ILE A 91 0.31 26.04 -8.65
C ILE A 91 -0.46 26.85 -9.68
N TYR A 92 -1.40 27.68 -9.27
CA TYR A 92 -2.11 28.62 -10.16
C TYR A 92 -1.15 29.56 -10.91
N GLN A 93 -0.16 30.14 -10.22
CA GLN A 93 0.82 31.01 -10.86
C GLN A 93 1.67 30.29 -11.91
N MET A 94 2.11 29.06 -11.62
CA MET A 94 2.88 28.23 -12.56
C MET A 94 2.03 27.86 -13.77
N GLN A 95 0.78 27.42 -13.54
CA GLN A 95 -0.16 27.09 -14.61
C GLN A 95 -0.44 28.31 -15.49
N ARG A 96 -0.61 29.49 -14.89
CA ARG A 96 -0.81 30.73 -15.61
C ARG A 96 0.39 31.09 -16.51
N MET A 97 1.63 30.96 -16.00
CA MET A 97 2.83 31.15 -16.81
C MET A 97 2.88 30.18 -18.00
N ALA A 98 2.58 28.90 -17.79
CA ALA A 98 2.57 27.91 -18.87
C ALA A 98 1.54 28.21 -19.95
N VAL A 99 0.35 28.66 -19.57
CA VAL A 99 -0.77 28.90 -20.48
C VAL A 99 -0.70 30.28 -21.16
N GLU A 100 -0.32 31.32 -20.40
CA GLU A 100 -0.42 32.72 -20.88
C GLU A 100 0.92 33.31 -21.35
N GLU A 101 2.06 32.75 -20.91
CA GLU A 101 3.40 33.31 -21.18
C GLU A 101 4.24 32.40 -22.11
N THR A 102 3.67 31.29 -22.63
CA THR A 102 4.34 30.40 -23.61
C THR A 102 3.65 30.45 -24.97
N ARG A 103 4.38 30.03 -26.02
CA ARG A 103 3.91 30.13 -27.41
C ARG A 103 2.66 29.28 -27.70
N LEU A 104 2.57 28.07 -27.08
CA LEU A 104 1.50 27.09 -27.35
C LEU A 104 0.46 27.04 -26.25
N GLY A 105 0.72 27.60 -25.09
CA GLY A 105 -0.20 27.58 -23.96
C GLY A 105 -0.52 26.17 -23.42
N ILE A 106 0.45 25.25 -23.47
CA ILE A 106 0.26 23.87 -23.01
C ILE A 106 0.25 23.85 -21.47
N PRO A 107 -0.84 23.37 -20.82
CA PRO A 107 -0.93 23.31 -19.37
C PRO A 107 0.04 22.30 -18.77
N LEU A 108 0.41 22.51 -17.50
CA LEU A 108 1.27 21.61 -16.73
C LEU A 108 0.44 20.54 -16.01
N ILE A 109 1.03 19.35 -15.86
CA ILE A 109 0.51 18.32 -14.92
C ILE A 109 1.25 18.45 -13.60
N VAL A 110 0.55 18.31 -12.46
CA VAL A 110 1.10 18.54 -11.13
C VAL A 110 1.02 17.27 -10.32
N GLY A 111 2.18 16.71 -9.97
CA GLY A 111 2.32 15.44 -9.26
C GLY A 111 2.67 15.60 -7.78
N ALA A 112 2.25 14.63 -6.96
CA ALA A 112 2.67 14.50 -5.56
C ALA A 112 2.52 13.06 -5.07
N ASP A 113 3.27 12.71 -3.99
CA ASP A 113 3.22 11.40 -3.34
C ASP A 113 2.05 11.31 -2.35
N VAL A 114 0.82 11.35 -2.85
CA VAL A 114 -0.40 11.21 -2.04
C VAL A 114 -0.68 9.71 -1.84
N ILE A 115 0.09 9.07 -0.96
CA ILE A 115 0.12 7.61 -0.80
C ILE A 115 -1.04 7.10 0.06
N HIS A 116 -1.26 7.72 1.24
CA HIS A 116 -2.32 7.33 2.17
C HIS A 116 -2.99 8.54 2.86
N GLY A 117 -3.13 9.62 2.13
CA GLY A 117 -3.74 10.88 2.59
C GLY A 117 -3.03 12.10 2.07
N TYR A 118 -3.60 13.26 2.26
CA TYR A 118 -3.03 14.57 1.93
C TYR A 118 -2.90 15.44 3.18
N GLU A 119 -3.94 16.11 3.67
CA GLU A 119 -3.98 16.71 5.02
C GLU A 119 -4.62 15.76 6.04
N THR A 120 -5.66 15.04 5.66
CA THR A 120 -6.17 13.91 6.45
C THR A 120 -5.34 12.69 6.12
N ILE A 121 -4.49 12.28 7.05
CA ILE A 121 -3.66 11.08 6.89
C ILE A 121 -4.43 9.86 7.41
N PHE A 122 -4.49 8.83 6.57
CA PHE A 122 -5.06 7.52 6.85
C PHE A 122 -3.95 6.54 7.28
N PRO A 123 -4.29 5.32 7.71
CA PRO A 123 -3.30 4.30 7.97
C PRO A 123 -2.36 4.05 6.78
N ILE A 124 -1.12 3.68 7.04
CA ILE A 124 -0.19 3.26 5.98
C ILE A 124 -0.80 2.15 5.11
N PRO A 125 -0.41 2.02 3.83
CA PRO A 125 -1.01 1.05 2.92
C PRO A 125 -0.99 -0.40 3.42
N LEU A 126 0.08 -0.83 4.08
CA LEU A 126 0.14 -2.16 4.71
C LEU A 126 -0.96 -2.35 5.77
N ALA A 127 -1.22 -1.32 6.58
CA ALA A 127 -2.33 -1.37 7.54
C ALA A 127 -3.68 -1.36 6.83
N LEU A 128 -3.87 -0.49 5.82
CA LEU A 128 -5.11 -0.44 5.02
C LEU A 128 -5.47 -1.80 4.42
N SER A 129 -4.47 -2.54 3.93
CA SER A 129 -4.70 -3.89 3.40
C SER A 129 -5.22 -4.85 4.47
N CYS A 130 -4.82 -4.69 5.75
CA CYS A 130 -5.29 -5.51 6.87
C CYS A 130 -6.77 -5.33 7.20
N SER A 131 -7.44 -4.31 6.67
CA SER A 131 -8.90 -4.19 6.75
C SER A 131 -9.63 -5.22 5.89
N TRP A 132 -8.97 -5.76 4.84
CA TRP A 132 -9.58 -6.62 3.81
C TRP A 132 -10.84 -5.97 3.20
N ASP A 133 -10.87 -4.64 3.15
CA ASP A 133 -12.01 -3.86 2.66
C ASP A 133 -11.58 -2.93 1.51
N THR A 134 -11.84 -3.37 0.28
CA THR A 134 -11.56 -2.56 -0.92
C THR A 134 -12.42 -1.31 -1.01
N ALA A 135 -13.60 -1.27 -0.35
CA ALA A 135 -14.44 -0.08 -0.32
C ALA A 135 -13.85 0.97 0.63
N ALA A 136 -13.28 0.56 1.77
CA ALA A 136 -12.55 1.46 2.68
C ALA A 136 -11.33 2.08 1.98
N VAL A 137 -10.57 1.28 1.23
CA VAL A 137 -9.43 1.77 0.43
C VAL A 137 -9.88 2.74 -0.66
N THR A 138 -10.96 2.43 -1.40
CA THR A 138 -11.52 3.34 -2.40
C THR A 138 -11.99 4.66 -1.77
N ARG A 139 -12.64 4.60 -0.59
CA ARG A 139 -13.09 5.79 0.17
C ARG A 139 -11.90 6.65 0.60
N MET A 140 -10.85 6.04 1.14
CA MET A 140 -9.61 6.72 1.52
C MET A 140 -9.00 7.44 0.31
N ALA A 141 -8.78 6.72 -0.81
CA ALA A 141 -8.20 7.28 -2.01
C ALA A 141 -9.06 8.42 -2.61
N ARG A 142 -10.40 8.32 -2.52
CA ARG A 142 -11.32 9.37 -2.95
C ARG A 142 -11.20 10.64 -2.10
N ILE A 143 -11.10 10.50 -0.76
CA ILE A 143 -10.89 11.64 0.14
C ILE A 143 -9.52 12.26 -0.14
N SER A 144 -8.48 11.45 -0.25
CA SER A 144 -7.12 11.92 -0.56
C SER A 144 -7.05 12.70 -1.88
N ALA A 145 -7.72 12.20 -2.93
CA ALA A 145 -7.83 12.90 -4.22
C ALA A 145 -8.58 14.22 -4.10
N THR A 146 -9.65 14.26 -3.32
CA THR A 146 -10.43 15.48 -3.09
C THR A 146 -9.59 16.54 -2.40
N GLU A 147 -8.86 16.19 -1.35
CA GLU A 147 -7.99 17.11 -0.63
C GLU A 147 -6.81 17.57 -1.48
N ALA A 148 -6.09 16.64 -2.12
CA ALA A 148 -4.95 16.97 -2.97
C ALA A 148 -5.34 17.87 -4.13
N SER A 149 -6.46 17.60 -4.79
CA SER A 149 -6.97 18.42 -5.90
C SER A 149 -7.46 19.79 -5.45
N ALA A 150 -7.91 19.93 -4.20
CA ALA A 150 -8.28 21.23 -3.63
C ALA A 150 -7.06 22.14 -3.40
N ASP A 151 -5.86 21.54 -3.34
CA ASP A 151 -4.58 22.27 -3.26
C ASP A 151 -3.83 22.33 -4.61
N GLY A 152 -4.48 21.89 -5.70
CA GLY A 152 -3.97 22.06 -7.09
C GLY A 152 -3.30 20.82 -7.67
N ILE A 153 -3.20 19.70 -6.95
CA ILE A 153 -2.60 18.46 -7.43
C ILE A 153 -3.55 17.78 -8.41
N SER A 154 -3.03 17.37 -9.56
CA SER A 154 -3.80 16.68 -10.62
C SER A 154 -3.36 15.23 -10.86
N TRP A 155 -2.28 14.80 -10.21
CA TRP A 155 -1.64 13.50 -10.39
C TRP A 155 -1.00 13.02 -9.09
N THR A 156 -1.21 11.73 -8.75
CA THR A 156 -0.56 11.12 -7.58
C THR A 156 0.36 9.98 -7.98
N PHE A 157 1.50 9.83 -7.29
CA PHE A 157 2.42 8.69 -7.43
C PHE A 157 1.98 7.52 -6.53
N SER A 158 0.73 7.13 -6.67
CA SER A 158 0.04 6.05 -5.95
C SER A 158 -0.95 5.35 -6.89
N PRO A 159 -1.18 4.02 -6.72
CA PRO A 159 -0.73 3.16 -5.63
C PRO A 159 0.70 2.60 -5.81
N MET A 160 1.37 2.36 -4.69
CA MET A 160 2.51 1.46 -4.62
C MET A 160 2.00 0.03 -4.44
N VAL A 161 2.42 -0.89 -5.31
CA VAL A 161 1.85 -2.24 -5.37
C VAL A 161 2.88 -3.37 -5.36
N ASP A 162 4.10 -3.05 -4.99
CA ASP A 162 5.18 -4.03 -4.90
C ASP A 162 4.86 -5.13 -3.88
N ILE A 163 4.81 -6.38 -4.32
CA ILE A 163 4.74 -7.54 -3.43
C ILE A 163 6.04 -7.59 -2.63
N CYS A 164 5.92 -7.65 -1.30
CA CYS A 164 7.07 -7.79 -0.42
C CYS A 164 6.95 -9.03 0.46
N ARG A 165 8.01 -9.87 0.45
CA ARG A 165 8.15 -11.12 1.21
C ARG A 165 9.35 -11.08 2.17
N ASP A 166 10.02 -9.94 2.23
CA ASP A 166 11.18 -9.70 3.08
C ASP A 166 10.94 -8.47 3.97
N ALA A 167 10.61 -8.71 5.23
CA ALA A 167 10.30 -7.65 6.20
C ALA A 167 11.48 -6.72 6.52
N ARG A 168 12.70 -7.04 6.04
CA ARG A 168 13.84 -6.13 6.17
C ARG A 168 13.69 -4.89 5.28
N TRP A 169 12.98 -5.00 4.17
CA TRP A 169 12.74 -3.86 3.27
C TRP A 169 11.77 -2.85 3.90
N GLY A 170 12.21 -1.59 4.00
CA GLY A 170 11.42 -0.53 4.66
C GLY A 170 10.13 -0.18 3.94
N ARG A 171 10.14 -0.21 2.61
CA ARG A 171 9.00 0.14 1.77
C ARG A 171 7.86 -0.90 1.77
N ILE A 172 8.00 -2.02 2.48
CA ILE A 172 6.88 -2.93 2.76
C ILE A 172 5.68 -2.17 3.37
N ALA A 173 5.93 -1.09 4.11
CA ALA A 173 4.92 -0.21 4.70
C ALA A 173 3.99 0.43 3.65
N GLU A 174 4.47 0.60 2.41
CA GLU A 174 3.77 1.30 1.33
C GLU A 174 2.89 0.38 0.47
N GLY A 175 3.05 -0.95 0.59
CA GLY A 175 2.36 -1.95 -0.22
C GLY A 175 1.20 -2.63 0.50
N SER A 176 0.64 -3.67 -0.13
CA SER A 176 -0.49 -4.45 0.39
C SER A 176 -0.08 -5.85 0.88
N GLY A 177 1.20 -6.04 1.21
CA GLY A 177 1.73 -7.27 1.78
C GLY A 177 2.26 -8.27 0.75
N GLU A 178 2.08 -9.59 1.02
CA GLU A 178 2.77 -10.68 0.32
C GLU A 178 1.93 -11.39 -0.74
N ASP A 179 0.61 -11.14 -0.79
CA ASP A 179 -0.33 -11.88 -1.62
C ASP A 179 -0.66 -11.20 -2.95
N PRO A 180 -0.51 -11.89 -4.11
CA PRO A 180 -0.76 -11.31 -5.42
C PRO A 180 -2.24 -11.01 -5.70
N TYR A 181 -3.18 -11.85 -5.21
CA TYR A 181 -4.61 -11.65 -5.45
C TYR A 181 -5.14 -10.46 -4.66
N LEU A 182 -4.86 -10.41 -3.36
CA LEU A 182 -5.26 -9.28 -2.52
C LEU A 182 -4.59 -7.98 -2.98
N GLY A 183 -3.30 -8.03 -3.34
CA GLY A 183 -2.56 -6.90 -3.89
C GLY A 183 -3.20 -6.34 -5.16
N ALA A 184 -3.65 -7.20 -6.08
CA ALA A 184 -4.34 -6.78 -7.30
C ALA A 184 -5.69 -6.10 -7.01
N LEU A 185 -6.47 -6.64 -6.07
CA LEU A 185 -7.74 -6.03 -5.66
C LEU A 185 -7.55 -4.66 -5.01
N MET A 186 -6.55 -4.52 -4.12
CA MET A 186 -6.20 -3.26 -3.47
C MET A 186 -5.71 -2.23 -4.50
N ALA A 187 -4.83 -2.62 -5.42
CA ALA A 187 -4.36 -1.77 -6.51
C ALA A 187 -5.53 -1.17 -7.32
N GLY A 188 -6.48 -2.01 -7.72
CA GLY A 188 -7.68 -1.57 -8.42
C GLY A 188 -8.57 -0.64 -7.58
N ALA A 189 -8.66 -0.86 -6.26
CA ALA A 189 -9.42 -0.01 -5.34
C ALA A 189 -8.83 1.40 -5.24
N TYR A 190 -7.50 1.52 -5.13
CA TYR A 190 -6.80 2.80 -5.15
C TYR A 190 -7.04 3.56 -6.46
N VAL A 191 -6.84 2.91 -7.61
CA VAL A 191 -7.03 3.54 -8.93
C VAL A 191 -8.44 4.09 -9.06
N ARG A 192 -9.47 3.28 -8.76
CA ARG A 192 -10.87 3.73 -8.78
C ARG A 192 -11.14 4.88 -7.81
N GLY A 193 -10.52 4.84 -6.64
CA GLY A 193 -10.63 5.91 -5.65
C GLY A 193 -10.06 7.23 -6.17
N TYR A 194 -8.83 7.26 -6.65
CA TYR A 194 -8.20 8.49 -7.16
C TYR A 194 -8.86 9.00 -8.43
N GLN A 195 -9.11 8.15 -9.43
CA GLN A 195 -9.55 8.54 -10.77
C GLN A 195 -11.07 8.72 -10.91
N GLY A 196 -11.85 8.21 -9.94
CA GLY A 196 -13.31 8.36 -9.92
C GLY A 196 -13.98 7.91 -11.20
N ASP A 197 -14.80 8.76 -11.81
CA ASP A 197 -15.48 8.50 -13.08
C ASP A 197 -14.63 8.96 -14.29
N GLY A 198 -13.35 8.57 -14.31
CA GLY A 198 -12.43 8.84 -15.41
C GLY A 198 -11.90 10.27 -15.44
N MET A 199 -11.65 10.86 -14.27
CA MET A 199 -11.02 12.18 -14.10
C MET A 199 -11.84 13.36 -14.66
N LYS A 200 -13.16 13.20 -14.73
CA LYS A 200 -14.07 14.23 -15.26
C LYS A 200 -14.26 15.38 -14.27
N GLN A 201 -14.29 15.08 -12.97
CA GLN A 201 -14.53 16.07 -11.92
C GLN A 201 -13.25 16.74 -11.47
N ASN A 202 -13.36 17.91 -10.84
CA ASN A 202 -12.20 18.65 -10.32
C ASN A 202 -11.63 18.10 -8.99
N ASN A 203 -12.24 17.05 -8.44
CA ASN A 203 -11.77 16.32 -7.27
C ASN A 203 -11.27 14.91 -7.61
N GLU A 204 -11.09 14.60 -8.89
CA GLU A 204 -10.53 13.35 -9.41
C GLU A 204 -9.15 13.62 -9.97
N ILE A 205 -8.16 12.83 -9.59
CA ILE A 205 -6.76 12.98 -10.00
C ILE A 205 -6.26 11.72 -10.67
N MET A 206 -5.25 11.83 -11.52
CA MET A 206 -4.63 10.67 -12.17
C MET A 206 -3.85 9.85 -11.15
N ALA A 207 -4.01 8.54 -11.19
CA ALA A 207 -3.20 7.57 -10.44
C ALA A 207 -1.93 7.19 -11.22
N CYS A 208 -0.90 6.78 -10.48
CA CYS A 208 0.35 6.26 -11.02
C CYS A 208 0.73 4.99 -10.25
N VAL A 209 0.62 3.83 -10.89
CA VAL A 209 1.05 2.58 -10.24
C VAL A 209 2.58 2.50 -10.21
N LYS A 210 3.14 2.16 -9.06
CA LYS A 210 4.59 2.07 -8.83
C LYS A 210 4.95 0.88 -7.94
N HIS A 211 6.21 0.41 -7.95
CA HIS A 211 7.28 0.77 -8.88
C HIS A 211 7.45 -0.34 -9.90
N PHE A 212 7.27 -0.08 -11.16
CA PHE A 212 7.23 -1.09 -12.22
C PHE A 212 8.64 -1.43 -12.71
N ALA A 213 9.23 -2.63 -12.28
CA ALA A 213 8.53 -3.61 -11.48
C ALA A 213 9.48 -4.35 -10.52
N LEU A 214 8.83 -5.17 -9.66
CA LEU A 214 9.49 -6.17 -8.82
C LEU A 214 10.33 -5.62 -7.66
N TYR A 215 10.23 -4.35 -7.35
CA TYR A 215 11.10 -3.66 -6.40
C TYR A 215 11.02 -4.23 -4.97
N GLY A 216 9.87 -4.78 -4.57
CA GLY A 216 9.70 -5.46 -3.27
C GLY A 216 10.45 -6.79 -3.12
N ALA A 217 11.11 -7.28 -4.19
CA ALA A 217 11.94 -8.48 -4.19
C ALA A 217 13.45 -8.17 -4.18
N SER A 218 13.85 -6.94 -3.86
CA SER A 218 15.26 -6.53 -3.82
C SER A 218 16.09 -7.42 -2.88
N GLU A 219 17.31 -7.76 -3.33
CA GLU A 219 18.18 -8.67 -2.59
C GLU A 219 18.44 -8.23 -1.15
N SER A 220 18.28 -9.17 -0.22
CA SER A 220 18.49 -8.98 1.23
C SER A 220 17.57 -7.92 1.86
N GLY A 221 16.45 -7.59 1.22
CA GLY A 221 15.55 -6.52 1.68
C GLY A 221 16.23 -5.14 1.72
N ARG A 222 17.31 -4.92 0.95
CA ARG A 222 17.99 -3.62 0.87
C ARG A 222 17.34 -2.77 -0.19
N ASP A 223 17.00 -1.56 0.16
CA ASP A 223 16.46 -0.60 -0.78
C ASP A 223 17.42 -0.31 -1.93
N TYR A 224 16.92 0.00 -3.10
CA TYR A 224 17.67 0.27 -4.35
C TYR A 224 18.54 -0.88 -4.86
N ASN A 225 18.31 -2.11 -4.37
CA ASN A 225 19.12 -3.27 -4.76
C ASN A 225 18.52 -4.02 -5.95
N SER A 226 19.34 -4.91 -6.52
CA SER A 226 19.00 -5.71 -7.69
C SER A 226 17.92 -6.74 -7.42
N VAL A 227 17.24 -7.18 -8.49
CA VAL A 227 16.29 -8.29 -8.49
C VAL A 227 16.69 -9.28 -9.56
N ASP A 228 16.73 -10.57 -9.19
CA ASP A 228 16.95 -11.67 -10.12
C ASP A 228 15.89 -12.76 -9.85
N MET A 229 15.05 -13.07 -10.85
CA MET A 229 14.03 -14.10 -10.73
C MET A 229 13.53 -14.62 -12.08
N SER A 230 12.98 -15.82 -12.08
CA SER A 230 12.38 -16.39 -13.29
C SER A 230 11.16 -15.61 -13.76
N ARG A 231 10.90 -15.58 -15.06
CA ARG A 231 9.68 -15.00 -15.62
C ARG A 231 8.42 -15.67 -15.09
N ASN A 232 8.46 -16.97 -14.85
CA ASN A 232 7.36 -17.69 -14.27
C ASN A 232 6.95 -17.14 -12.89
N LEU A 233 7.92 -16.88 -12.01
CA LEU A 233 7.68 -16.24 -10.72
C LEU A 233 7.18 -14.79 -10.87
N MET A 234 7.71 -14.05 -11.86
CA MET A 234 7.21 -12.69 -12.16
C MET A 234 5.71 -12.71 -12.46
N TYR A 235 5.29 -13.53 -13.43
CA TYR A 235 3.90 -13.59 -13.90
C TYR A 235 2.93 -14.13 -12.86
N ASN A 236 3.30 -15.19 -12.13
CA ASN A 236 2.41 -15.81 -11.16
C ASN A 236 2.29 -15.05 -9.84
N VAL A 237 3.23 -14.13 -9.53
CA VAL A 237 3.26 -13.45 -8.23
C VAL A 237 3.43 -11.94 -8.40
N TYR A 238 4.62 -11.49 -8.77
CA TYR A 238 5.01 -10.10 -8.58
C TYR A 238 4.33 -9.12 -9.55
N LEU A 239 3.93 -9.57 -10.73
CA LEU A 239 3.29 -8.72 -11.75
C LEU A 239 1.77 -8.58 -11.56
N ALA A 240 1.14 -9.45 -10.78
CA ALA A 240 -0.31 -9.46 -10.63
C ALA A 240 -0.92 -8.13 -10.10
N PRO A 241 -0.36 -7.46 -9.08
CA PRO A 241 -0.92 -6.20 -8.61
C PRO A 241 -0.81 -5.07 -9.63
N TYR A 242 0.27 -5.00 -10.40
CA TYR A 242 0.40 -4.02 -11.49
C TYR A 242 -0.63 -4.24 -12.58
N LYS A 243 -0.85 -5.53 -12.95
CA LYS A 243 -1.89 -5.90 -13.91
C LYS A 243 -3.27 -5.48 -13.40
N GLY A 244 -3.57 -5.70 -12.13
CA GLY A 244 -4.82 -5.24 -11.50
C GLY A 244 -5.01 -3.73 -11.56
N ALA A 245 -3.94 -2.92 -11.43
CA ALA A 245 -4.00 -1.47 -11.63
C ALA A 245 -4.24 -1.09 -13.10
N VAL A 246 -3.59 -1.78 -14.04
CA VAL A 246 -3.79 -1.56 -15.49
C VAL A 246 -5.22 -1.89 -15.89
N GLU A 247 -5.76 -3.02 -15.44
CA GLU A 247 -7.15 -3.44 -15.67
C GLU A 247 -8.16 -2.46 -15.05
N ALA A 248 -7.80 -1.80 -13.95
CA ALA A 248 -8.61 -0.73 -13.37
C ALA A 248 -8.48 0.62 -14.11
N GLY A 249 -7.68 0.70 -15.17
CA GLY A 249 -7.55 1.87 -16.02
C GLY A 249 -6.61 2.95 -15.48
N VAL A 250 -5.53 2.58 -14.78
CA VAL A 250 -4.53 3.53 -14.27
C VAL A 250 -3.97 4.42 -15.39
N GLY A 251 -3.84 5.74 -15.12
CA GLY A 251 -3.44 6.72 -16.14
C GLY A 251 -1.94 6.78 -16.41
N SER A 252 -1.11 6.36 -15.46
CA SER A 252 0.35 6.37 -15.59
C SER A 252 1.00 5.23 -14.80
N VAL A 253 2.25 4.91 -15.16
CA VAL A 253 3.10 3.91 -14.53
C VAL A 253 4.44 4.54 -14.22
N MET A 254 4.99 4.28 -13.04
CA MET A 254 6.35 4.71 -12.68
C MET A 254 7.28 3.51 -12.71
N SER A 255 8.38 3.62 -13.49
CA SER A 255 9.41 2.57 -13.52
C SER A 255 10.22 2.54 -12.23
N SER A 256 10.70 1.35 -11.84
CA SER A 256 11.43 1.18 -10.58
C SER A 256 12.92 1.50 -10.69
N PHE A 257 13.58 1.68 -9.53
CA PHE A 257 15.02 1.93 -9.41
C PHE A 257 15.89 0.71 -9.74
N ASN A 258 15.42 -0.49 -9.39
CA ASN A 258 16.22 -1.70 -9.42
C ASN A 258 16.56 -2.17 -10.83
N THR A 259 17.61 -2.98 -10.92
CA THR A 259 17.83 -3.83 -12.09
C THR A 259 17.00 -5.11 -11.97
N ILE A 260 16.55 -5.63 -13.11
CA ILE A 260 15.91 -6.94 -13.23
C ILE A 260 16.80 -7.80 -14.13
N ASN A 261 17.33 -8.89 -13.58
CA ASN A 261 18.29 -9.75 -14.31
C ASN A 261 19.42 -8.94 -14.94
N GLY A 262 19.94 -7.92 -14.24
CA GLY A 262 21.03 -7.05 -14.67
C GLY A 262 20.63 -5.88 -15.59
N VAL A 263 19.36 -5.76 -15.99
CA VAL A 263 18.86 -4.65 -16.82
C VAL A 263 18.12 -3.63 -15.95
N PRO A 264 18.48 -2.33 -15.97
CA PRO A 264 17.70 -1.31 -15.27
C PRO A 264 16.24 -1.31 -15.75
N ALA A 265 15.28 -1.38 -14.82
CA ALA A 265 13.85 -1.46 -15.16
C ALA A 265 13.40 -0.29 -16.05
N THR A 266 13.94 0.91 -15.81
CA THR A 266 13.71 2.12 -16.61
C THR A 266 14.13 1.99 -18.09
N ALA A 267 15.04 1.03 -18.40
CA ALA A 267 15.53 0.77 -19.76
C ALA A 267 15.23 -0.66 -20.26
N ASP A 268 14.34 -1.38 -19.59
CA ASP A 268 13.96 -2.74 -19.99
C ASP A 268 12.81 -2.70 -21.01
N LYS A 269 13.15 -2.89 -22.26
CA LYS A 269 12.17 -2.91 -23.37
C LYS A 269 11.12 -4.02 -23.23
N TRP A 270 11.54 -5.19 -22.76
CA TRP A 270 10.58 -6.27 -22.54
C TRP A 270 9.52 -5.84 -21.50
N LEU A 271 9.95 -5.24 -20.40
CA LEU A 271 9.08 -4.82 -19.32
C LEU A 271 8.12 -3.70 -19.78
N LEU A 272 8.69 -2.60 -20.33
CA LEU A 272 7.95 -1.36 -20.59
C LEU A 272 7.17 -1.38 -21.92
N THR A 273 7.62 -2.14 -22.92
CA THR A 273 6.98 -2.21 -24.23
C THR A 273 6.29 -3.55 -24.44
N ASP A 274 7.04 -4.66 -24.37
CA ASP A 274 6.49 -5.94 -24.81
C ASP A 274 5.42 -6.45 -23.82
N LEU A 275 5.66 -6.39 -22.52
CA LEU A 275 4.71 -6.76 -21.49
C LEU A 275 3.63 -5.67 -21.27
N LEU A 276 4.07 -4.49 -20.83
CA LEU A 276 3.12 -3.46 -20.36
C LEU A 276 2.20 -2.96 -21.48
N ARG A 277 2.74 -2.70 -22.68
CA ARG A 277 1.96 -2.13 -23.79
C ARG A 277 1.38 -3.18 -24.72
N ASN A 278 2.24 -4.11 -25.21
CA ASN A 278 1.80 -5.05 -26.24
C ASN A 278 0.95 -6.18 -25.68
N GLU A 279 1.29 -6.71 -24.49
CA GLU A 279 0.55 -7.80 -23.86
C GLU A 279 -0.63 -7.29 -23.02
N TRP A 280 -0.42 -6.29 -22.15
CA TRP A 280 -1.47 -5.78 -21.26
C TRP A 280 -2.29 -4.62 -21.85
N GLY A 281 -1.87 -4.05 -22.98
CA GLY A 281 -2.63 -2.98 -23.65
C GLY A 281 -2.62 -1.63 -22.92
N PHE A 282 -1.64 -1.34 -22.09
CA PHE A 282 -1.54 -0.08 -21.39
C PHE A 282 -1.35 1.11 -22.35
N THR A 283 -2.21 2.11 -22.26
CA THR A 283 -2.26 3.25 -23.17
C THR A 283 -1.77 4.56 -22.52
N GLY A 284 -1.56 4.60 -21.20
CA GLY A 284 -1.06 5.77 -20.49
C GLY A 284 0.44 6.02 -20.74
N PHE A 285 1.04 6.93 -20.00
CA PHE A 285 2.48 7.21 -20.09
C PHE A 285 3.27 6.55 -18.95
N VAL A 286 4.55 6.30 -19.24
CA VAL A 286 5.53 5.79 -18.25
C VAL A 286 6.43 6.95 -17.83
N VAL A 287 6.45 7.25 -16.53
CA VAL A 287 7.40 8.18 -15.90
C VAL A 287 8.49 7.37 -15.19
N THR A 288 9.72 7.90 -15.14
CA THR A 288 10.78 7.30 -14.31
C THR A 288 10.52 7.56 -12.83
N ASP A 289 11.10 6.75 -11.96
CA ASP A 289 11.34 7.15 -10.58
C ASP A 289 12.40 8.25 -10.50
N TYR A 290 12.61 8.84 -9.31
CA TYR A 290 13.47 9.98 -9.06
C TYR A 290 14.91 9.73 -9.56
N ASN A 291 15.32 10.45 -10.60
CA ASN A 291 16.66 10.36 -11.21
C ASN A 291 17.05 8.97 -11.77
N SER A 292 16.12 8.03 -11.99
CA SER A 292 16.45 6.65 -12.40
C SER A 292 17.25 6.58 -13.71
N ILE A 293 17.07 7.54 -14.64
CA ILE A 293 17.92 7.63 -15.84
C ILE A 293 19.37 7.97 -15.46
N GLY A 294 19.57 8.95 -14.58
CA GLY A 294 20.91 9.35 -14.11
C GLY A 294 21.62 8.23 -13.35
N GLU A 295 20.88 7.41 -12.62
CA GLU A 295 21.37 6.28 -11.82
C GLU A 295 21.93 5.13 -12.67
N MET A 296 21.57 5.04 -13.95
CA MET A 296 22.15 4.02 -14.85
C MET A 296 23.68 4.14 -14.97
N LYS A 297 24.23 5.32 -14.71
CA LYS A 297 25.68 5.51 -14.59
C LYS A 297 26.26 4.78 -13.37
N ALA A 298 25.58 4.84 -12.25
CA ALA A 298 25.98 4.11 -11.04
C ALA A 298 25.80 2.60 -11.19
N HIS A 299 24.80 2.15 -11.94
CA HIS A 299 24.64 0.76 -12.34
C HIS A 299 25.77 0.27 -13.30
N GLY A 300 26.64 1.16 -13.79
CA GLY A 300 27.70 0.82 -14.74
C GLY A 300 27.20 0.51 -16.16
N VAL A 301 26.00 0.96 -16.51
CA VAL A 301 25.30 0.60 -17.76
C VAL A 301 25.53 1.63 -18.86
N ALA A 302 25.48 2.95 -18.58
CA ALA A 302 25.57 4.00 -19.58
C ALA A 302 25.88 5.38 -18.97
N ASP A 303 26.41 6.31 -19.78
CA ASP A 303 26.39 7.73 -19.44
C ASP A 303 24.98 8.33 -19.63
N LEU A 304 24.75 9.58 -19.19
CA LEU A 304 23.42 10.19 -19.20
C LEU A 304 22.80 10.23 -20.62
N LYS A 305 23.59 10.49 -21.67
CA LYS A 305 23.07 10.55 -23.06
C LYS A 305 22.62 9.17 -23.53
N GLU A 306 23.47 8.16 -23.36
CA GLU A 306 23.13 6.79 -23.75
C GLU A 306 22.00 6.22 -22.87
N ALA A 307 21.99 6.50 -21.56
CA ALA A 307 20.95 6.10 -20.64
C ALA A 307 19.59 6.67 -21.07
N SER A 308 19.53 7.96 -21.44
CA SER A 308 18.32 8.63 -21.94
C SER A 308 17.81 7.97 -23.23
N ALA A 309 18.71 7.67 -24.17
CA ALA A 309 18.33 7.00 -25.41
C ALA A 309 17.79 5.59 -25.16
N ARG A 310 18.43 4.82 -24.27
CA ARG A 310 17.98 3.47 -23.88
C ARG A 310 16.62 3.51 -23.21
N ALA A 311 16.40 4.42 -22.24
CA ALA A 311 15.12 4.58 -21.54
C ALA A 311 13.99 4.93 -22.51
N LEU A 312 14.18 5.94 -23.37
CA LEU A 312 13.19 6.31 -24.37
C LEU A 312 12.86 5.14 -25.30
N ASN A 313 13.85 4.45 -25.84
CA ASN A 313 13.67 3.31 -26.74
C ASN A 313 13.00 2.10 -26.05
N ALA A 314 13.19 1.94 -24.75
CA ALA A 314 12.55 0.89 -23.97
C ALA A 314 11.04 1.14 -23.73
N GLY A 315 10.58 2.38 -23.77
CA GLY A 315 9.18 2.69 -23.56
C GLY A 315 8.90 3.74 -22.48
N THR A 316 9.94 4.30 -21.84
CA THR A 316 9.83 5.43 -20.91
C THR A 316 9.43 6.69 -21.67
N ASP A 317 8.46 7.44 -21.15
CA ASP A 317 7.89 8.62 -21.81
C ASP A 317 8.23 9.93 -21.09
N MET A 318 8.47 9.92 -19.78
CA MET A 318 8.75 11.13 -19.00
C MET A 318 9.91 10.90 -18.03
N ASP A 319 10.83 11.86 -17.99
CA ASP A 319 12.06 11.85 -17.18
C ASP A 319 11.85 12.70 -15.91
N MET A 320 11.86 12.04 -14.75
CA MET A 320 11.81 12.71 -13.45
C MET A 320 13.21 13.08 -12.99
N VAL A 321 13.49 14.39 -12.95
CA VAL A 321 14.67 15.05 -12.35
C VAL A 321 15.98 14.88 -13.07
N ALA A 322 16.26 13.79 -13.78
CA ALA A 322 17.56 13.60 -14.45
C ALA A 322 17.84 14.61 -15.55
N HIS A 323 16.80 15.25 -16.12
CA HIS A 323 16.86 16.18 -17.26
C HIS A 323 17.60 15.60 -18.50
N GLY A 324 17.79 14.28 -18.53
CA GLY A 324 18.46 13.60 -19.60
C GLY A 324 17.73 13.72 -20.94
N PHE A 325 16.39 13.56 -20.92
CA PHE A 325 15.57 13.71 -22.12
C PHE A 325 15.67 15.12 -22.69
N LEU A 326 15.54 16.14 -21.84
CA LEU A 326 15.60 17.55 -22.26
C LEU A 326 16.95 17.93 -22.88
N HIS A 327 18.05 17.47 -22.29
CA HIS A 327 19.39 17.95 -22.66
C HIS A 327 20.14 17.06 -23.63
N THR A 328 19.75 15.80 -23.83
CA THR A 328 20.55 14.84 -24.62
C THR A 328 19.86 14.27 -25.85
N LEU A 329 18.49 14.18 -25.86
CA LEU A 329 17.78 13.50 -26.95
C LEU A 329 17.89 14.20 -28.32
N GLU A 330 18.08 15.51 -28.37
CA GLU A 330 18.34 16.20 -29.63
C GLU A 330 19.65 15.72 -30.29
N ALA A 331 20.71 15.52 -29.49
CA ALA A 331 21.97 14.97 -29.97
C ALA A 331 21.81 13.50 -30.37
N SER A 332 21.11 12.71 -29.54
CA SER A 332 20.80 11.31 -29.83
C SER A 332 19.97 11.12 -31.11
N LEU A 333 19.06 12.06 -31.42
CA LEU A 333 18.30 12.06 -32.67
C LEU A 333 19.20 12.34 -33.88
N LYS A 334 20.11 13.34 -33.79
CA LYS A 334 21.08 13.64 -34.84
C LYS A 334 22.04 12.48 -35.12
N GLU A 335 22.40 11.72 -34.07
CA GLU A 335 23.23 10.52 -34.13
C GLU A 335 22.44 9.25 -34.52
N LYS A 336 21.11 9.35 -34.67
CA LYS A 336 20.19 8.24 -34.96
C LYS A 336 20.16 7.16 -33.87
N ALA A 337 20.51 7.48 -32.63
CA ALA A 337 20.37 6.62 -31.48
C ALA A 337 18.91 6.50 -31.01
N VAL A 338 18.08 7.52 -31.32
CA VAL A 338 16.62 7.55 -31.14
C VAL A 338 15.97 8.02 -32.43
N THR A 339 14.67 7.80 -32.60
CA THR A 339 13.92 8.28 -33.76
C THR A 339 12.95 9.41 -33.38
N GLN A 340 12.56 10.24 -34.37
CA GLN A 340 11.56 11.27 -34.16
C GLN A 340 10.20 10.66 -33.75
N GLU A 341 9.84 9.55 -34.35
CA GLU A 341 8.60 8.83 -34.08
C GLU A 341 8.53 8.42 -32.60
N ARG A 342 9.65 7.94 -32.01
CA ARG A 342 9.64 7.52 -30.60
C ARG A 342 9.53 8.71 -29.64
N ILE A 343 10.14 9.87 -29.98
CA ILE A 343 9.94 11.13 -29.23
C ILE A 343 8.49 11.57 -29.36
N ASP A 344 7.93 11.52 -30.54
CA ASP A 344 6.54 11.92 -30.80
C ASP A 344 5.53 11.05 -30.08
N GLU A 345 5.75 9.73 -30.01
CA GLU A 345 4.92 8.81 -29.23
C GLU A 345 4.93 9.15 -27.74
N ALA A 346 6.12 9.41 -27.16
CA ALA A 346 6.24 9.78 -25.76
C ALA A 346 5.51 11.09 -25.46
N CYS A 347 5.73 12.12 -26.30
CA CYS A 347 5.06 13.40 -26.19
C CYS A 347 3.54 13.27 -26.31
N ARG A 348 3.05 12.49 -27.27
CA ARG A 348 1.61 12.22 -27.45
C ARG A 348 0.97 11.67 -26.20
N ARG A 349 1.55 10.67 -25.55
CA ARG A 349 1.00 10.03 -24.35
C ARG A 349 0.88 11.02 -23.18
N VAL A 350 1.87 11.89 -22.99
CA VAL A 350 1.81 12.94 -21.98
C VAL A 350 0.71 13.97 -22.30
N LEU A 351 0.57 14.38 -23.56
CA LEU A 351 -0.48 15.31 -24.00
C LEU A 351 -1.88 14.67 -23.87
N GLU A 352 -2.04 13.41 -24.20
CA GLU A 352 -3.30 12.66 -24.01
C GLU A 352 -3.69 12.57 -22.54
N ALA A 353 -2.72 12.39 -21.62
CA ALA A 353 -2.96 12.42 -20.19
C ALA A 353 -3.50 13.78 -19.73
N LYS A 354 -2.90 14.89 -20.21
CA LYS A 354 -3.39 16.25 -19.97
C LYS A 354 -4.79 16.48 -20.52
N TYR A 355 -5.08 15.92 -21.69
CA TYR A 355 -6.41 16.01 -22.31
C TYR A 355 -7.45 15.25 -21.46
N LYS A 356 -7.16 14.01 -21.06
CA LYS A 356 -8.03 13.19 -20.20
C LYS A 356 -8.27 13.85 -18.83
N LEU A 357 -7.30 14.58 -18.29
CA LEU A 357 -7.47 15.39 -17.09
C LEU A 357 -8.36 16.63 -17.32
N GLY A 358 -8.72 16.96 -18.57
CA GLY A 358 -9.51 18.15 -18.92
C GLY A 358 -8.72 19.47 -18.87
N LEU A 359 -7.39 19.41 -18.82
CA LEU A 359 -6.54 20.60 -18.66
C LEU A 359 -6.52 21.49 -19.92
N PHE A 360 -6.76 20.94 -21.10
CA PHE A 360 -6.88 21.74 -22.33
C PHE A 360 -8.22 22.48 -22.43
N GLU A 361 -9.28 21.92 -21.85
CA GLU A 361 -10.59 22.57 -21.74
C GLU A 361 -10.58 23.65 -20.65
N ASN A 362 -10.01 23.32 -19.49
CA ASN A 362 -9.86 24.23 -18.36
C ASN A 362 -8.50 24.02 -17.67
N PRO A 363 -7.47 24.79 -18.01
CA PRO A 363 -6.14 24.65 -17.41
C PRO A 363 -6.10 24.96 -15.91
N TYR A 364 -7.12 25.66 -15.39
CA TYR A 364 -7.25 26.01 -13.98
C TYR A 364 -8.23 25.11 -13.21
N LYS A 365 -8.62 23.96 -13.78
CA LYS A 365 -9.60 23.01 -13.20
C LYS A 365 -9.32 22.69 -11.74
N TYR A 366 -8.07 22.58 -11.34
CA TYR A 366 -7.61 22.24 -9.99
C TYR A 366 -7.16 23.46 -9.16
N CYS A 367 -7.32 24.69 -9.67
CA CYS A 367 -6.77 25.90 -9.06
C CYS A 367 -7.84 26.78 -8.37
N ASP A 368 -8.89 26.18 -7.82
CA ASP A 368 -9.89 26.92 -7.05
C ASP A 368 -9.43 27.13 -5.61
N THR A 369 -8.99 28.35 -5.30
CA THR A 369 -8.46 28.76 -3.98
C THR A 369 -9.49 28.69 -2.83
N LEU A 370 -10.78 28.52 -3.13
CA LEU A 370 -11.84 28.43 -2.13
C LEU A 370 -12.09 26.99 -1.67
N ARG A 371 -11.64 26.01 -2.43
CA ARG A 371 -11.85 24.57 -2.12
C ARG A 371 -11.09 24.15 -0.86
N GLY A 372 -9.84 24.56 -0.72
CA GLY A 372 -9.00 24.17 0.42
C GLY A 372 -9.67 24.41 1.78
N ARG A 373 -10.32 25.56 1.95
CA ARG A 373 -11.02 25.90 3.20
C ARG A 373 -12.23 25.01 3.51
N LYS A 374 -12.77 24.29 2.51
CA LYS A 374 -14.00 23.51 2.63
C LYS A 374 -13.73 22.00 2.60
N GLU A 375 -12.64 21.58 2.00
CA GLU A 375 -12.40 20.20 1.64
C GLU A 375 -11.20 19.59 2.38
N LEU A 376 -10.23 20.40 2.88
CA LEU A 376 -9.07 19.91 3.63
C LEU A 376 -9.42 19.65 5.09
N PHE A 377 -9.01 18.52 5.61
CA PHE A 377 -9.07 18.11 7.03
C PHE A 377 -10.45 18.32 7.68
N THR A 378 -11.52 18.04 6.94
CA THR A 378 -12.89 18.21 7.42
C THR A 378 -13.23 17.21 8.53
N GLU A 379 -14.25 17.53 9.36
CA GLU A 379 -14.74 16.59 10.36
C GLU A 379 -15.21 15.26 9.74
N ALA A 380 -15.80 15.30 8.54
CA ALA A 380 -16.20 14.11 7.81
C ALA A 380 -15.00 13.26 7.37
N ASN A 381 -13.89 13.89 6.91
CA ASN A 381 -12.66 13.21 6.52
C ASN A 381 -11.98 12.60 7.74
N ARG A 382 -11.88 13.35 8.84
CA ARG A 382 -11.34 12.88 10.13
C ARG A 382 -12.14 11.69 10.66
N LYS A 383 -13.47 11.76 10.65
CA LYS A 383 -14.33 10.64 11.03
C LYS A 383 -14.06 9.40 10.16
N ALA A 384 -13.93 9.57 8.85
CA ALA A 384 -13.58 8.48 7.95
C ALA A 384 -12.19 7.88 8.28
N ALA A 385 -11.18 8.72 8.58
CA ALA A 385 -9.86 8.27 8.97
C ALA A 385 -9.89 7.43 10.26
N ARG A 386 -10.64 7.88 11.29
CA ARG A 386 -10.84 7.14 12.54
C ARG A 386 -11.53 5.79 12.32
N GLU A 387 -12.64 5.76 11.56
CA GLU A 387 -13.39 4.54 11.25
C GLU A 387 -12.48 3.52 10.52
N ILE A 388 -11.80 3.96 9.45
CA ILE A 388 -10.92 3.10 8.66
C ILE A 388 -9.74 2.62 9.50
N ALA A 389 -9.13 3.49 10.33
CA ALA A 389 -8.02 3.11 11.18
C ALA A 389 -8.40 1.98 12.15
N ALA A 390 -9.56 2.06 12.80
CA ALA A 390 -10.02 1.04 13.73
C ALA A 390 -10.22 -0.34 13.06
N GLU A 391 -10.56 -0.38 11.76
CA GLU A 391 -10.70 -1.62 10.98
C GLU A 391 -9.36 -2.27 10.61
N THR A 392 -8.26 -1.53 10.67
CA THR A 392 -6.92 -2.02 10.27
C THR A 392 -6.16 -2.68 11.39
N PHE A 393 -6.54 -2.46 12.64
CA PHE A 393 -5.81 -2.97 13.80
C PHE A 393 -5.95 -4.47 13.93
N VAL A 394 -4.82 -5.15 14.17
CA VAL A 394 -4.76 -6.60 14.28
C VAL A 394 -4.48 -7.00 15.72
N LEU A 395 -5.45 -7.65 16.35
CA LEU A 395 -5.28 -8.24 17.67
C LEU A 395 -4.50 -9.55 17.54
N LEU A 396 -3.20 -9.51 17.88
CA LEU A 396 -2.30 -10.67 17.76
C LEU A 396 -2.42 -11.64 18.94
N LYS A 397 -2.70 -11.12 20.14
CA LYS A 397 -2.82 -11.93 21.36
C LYS A 397 -3.76 -11.26 22.35
N ASN A 398 -4.57 -12.07 23.10
CA ASN A 398 -5.46 -11.55 24.14
C ASN A 398 -5.78 -12.64 25.20
N GLU A 399 -4.77 -13.00 25.99
CA GLU A 399 -4.92 -13.99 27.07
C GLU A 399 -5.79 -13.43 28.20
N GLY A 400 -6.62 -14.30 28.74
CA GLY A 400 -7.52 -13.95 29.83
C GLY A 400 -8.56 -12.88 29.50
N LYS A 401 -8.75 -12.55 28.20
CA LYS A 401 -9.63 -11.46 27.75
C LYS A 401 -9.28 -10.13 28.41
N LEU A 402 -7.98 -9.80 28.46
CA LEU A 402 -7.47 -8.57 29.04
C LEU A 402 -7.98 -7.32 28.29
N LEU A 403 -8.13 -7.44 26.99
CA LEU A 403 -8.84 -6.48 26.13
C LEU A 403 -10.28 -6.99 25.85
N PRO A 404 -11.29 -6.10 25.75
CA PRO A 404 -11.20 -4.65 25.90
C PRO A 404 -11.05 -4.22 27.38
N LEU A 405 -10.31 -3.12 27.58
CA LEU A 405 -10.18 -2.52 28.91
C LEU A 405 -11.47 -1.84 29.35
N GLN A 406 -11.77 -2.00 30.64
CA GLN A 406 -12.82 -1.20 31.25
C GLN A 406 -12.37 0.24 31.49
N LYS A 407 -13.21 1.22 31.21
CA LYS A 407 -12.95 2.64 31.49
C LYS A 407 -13.04 2.91 33.01
N LYS A 408 -12.15 2.29 33.83
CA LYS A 408 -12.13 2.39 35.29
C LYS A 408 -10.71 2.19 35.86
N GLY A 409 -10.48 2.61 37.08
CA GLY A 409 -9.21 2.38 37.79
C GLY A 409 -8.09 3.28 37.31
N ARG A 410 -6.85 2.79 37.39
CA ARG A 410 -5.62 3.54 37.09
C ARG A 410 -4.89 2.84 35.94
N ILE A 411 -4.74 3.54 34.86
CA ILE A 411 -4.07 3.05 33.64
C ILE A 411 -2.74 3.76 33.52
N ALA A 412 -1.64 3.01 33.44
CA ALA A 412 -0.33 3.55 33.07
C ALA A 412 -0.16 3.43 31.56
N LEU A 413 -0.07 4.55 30.87
CA LEU A 413 0.28 4.60 29.46
C LEU A 413 1.77 4.91 29.35
N ILE A 414 2.57 3.95 28.88
CA ILE A 414 4.03 4.02 28.91
C ILE A 414 4.60 3.75 27.53
N GLY A 415 5.52 4.57 27.10
CA GLY A 415 6.26 4.37 25.86
C GLY A 415 6.48 5.65 25.06
N PRO A 416 7.55 5.72 24.27
CA PRO A 416 7.88 6.90 23.46
C PRO A 416 6.85 7.18 22.35
N MET A 417 6.06 6.18 21.95
CA MET A 417 5.06 6.33 20.87
C MET A 417 3.69 6.83 21.36
N ALA A 418 3.47 6.89 22.70
CA ALA A 418 2.17 7.22 23.26
C ALA A 418 1.76 8.69 23.07
N ASP A 419 2.73 9.61 23.04
CA ASP A 419 2.51 11.06 22.96
C ASP A 419 3.42 11.71 21.90
N ALA A 420 3.44 11.15 20.70
CA ALA A 420 4.28 11.57 19.59
C ALA A 420 3.43 11.80 18.34
N GLN A 421 2.93 13.03 18.15
CA GLN A 421 2.01 13.40 17.07
C GLN A 421 2.55 13.04 15.68
N ASN A 422 3.81 13.40 15.38
CA ASN A 422 4.43 13.10 14.09
C ASN A 422 4.53 11.60 13.81
N ASN A 423 4.67 10.78 14.85
CA ASN A 423 4.82 9.33 14.71
C ASN A 423 3.53 8.62 14.33
N MET A 424 2.37 9.22 14.58
CA MET A 424 1.07 8.61 14.28
C MET A 424 0.86 8.40 12.77
N CYS A 425 1.48 9.24 11.94
CA CYS A 425 1.26 9.22 10.48
C CYS A 425 2.06 8.18 9.73
N GLY A 426 3.22 7.77 10.25
CA GLY A 426 4.14 6.94 9.47
C GLY A 426 4.85 7.71 8.35
N THR A 427 5.41 6.98 7.40
CA THR A 427 6.11 7.51 6.22
C THR A 427 5.16 8.07 5.16
N TRP A 428 5.65 8.92 4.25
CA TRP A 428 4.89 9.51 3.13
C TRP A 428 3.60 10.24 3.55
N ASN A 429 3.69 11.13 4.52
CA ASN A 429 2.55 11.89 5.05
C ASN A 429 2.38 13.28 4.44
N MET A 430 3.00 13.57 3.29
CA MET A 430 2.89 14.84 2.53
C MET A 430 3.14 16.13 3.32
N ASP A 431 3.94 16.07 4.40
CA ASP A 431 4.19 17.22 5.29
C ASP A 431 2.89 17.87 5.81
N CYS A 432 1.91 17.03 6.14
CA CYS A 432 0.65 17.47 6.73
C CYS A 432 0.86 18.22 8.07
N GLN A 433 -0.14 18.94 8.52
CA GLN A 433 -0.09 19.67 9.79
C GLN A 433 -0.29 18.72 10.98
N THR A 434 0.80 18.17 11.49
CA THR A 434 0.78 17.13 12.53
C THR A 434 0.37 17.62 13.91
N ASP A 435 0.39 18.92 14.18
CA ASP A 435 -0.11 19.53 15.41
C ASP A 435 -1.62 19.39 15.63
N HIS A 436 -2.35 19.04 14.56
CA HIS A 436 -3.78 18.71 14.61
C HIS A 436 -4.04 17.22 14.90
N HIS A 437 -3.01 16.36 14.90
CA HIS A 437 -3.18 14.92 15.07
C HIS A 437 -3.33 14.55 16.55
N VAL A 438 -4.25 13.61 16.80
CA VAL A 438 -4.57 13.18 18.15
C VAL A 438 -3.61 12.08 18.61
N THR A 439 -2.87 12.31 19.69
CA THR A 439 -2.00 11.29 20.28
C THR A 439 -2.81 10.23 21.04
N MET A 440 -2.21 9.07 21.25
CA MET A 440 -2.80 8.01 22.08
C MET A 440 -3.07 8.50 23.51
N TYR A 441 -2.17 9.33 24.08
CA TYR A 441 -2.33 9.87 25.43
C TYR A 441 -3.54 10.81 25.53
N GLU A 442 -3.68 11.74 24.59
CA GLU A 442 -4.82 12.66 24.55
C GLU A 442 -6.15 11.91 24.38
N ALA A 443 -6.18 10.94 23.44
CA ALA A 443 -7.35 10.14 23.17
C ALA A 443 -7.78 9.29 24.39
N PHE A 444 -6.83 8.64 25.07
CA PHE A 444 -7.12 7.84 26.25
C PHE A 444 -7.74 8.69 27.38
N ARG A 445 -7.16 9.86 27.66
CA ARG A 445 -7.70 10.79 28.65
C ARG A 445 -9.13 11.23 28.31
N ARG A 446 -9.38 11.52 27.04
CA ARG A 446 -10.70 11.90 26.54
C ARG A 446 -11.70 10.73 26.65
N ALA A 447 -11.30 9.53 26.25
CA ALA A 447 -12.15 8.35 26.27
C ALA A 447 -12.59 7.91 27.66
N VAL A 448 -11.71 8.04 28.67
CA VAL A 448 -12.04 7.63 30.04
C VAL A 448 -12.72 8.74 30.86
N GLY A 449 -12.49 10.02 30.52
CA GLY A 449 -13.02 11.16 31.27
C GLY A 449 -12.70 11.06 32.76
N ASP A 450 -13.70 11.23 33.61
CA ASP A 450 -13.60 11.14 35.07
C ASP A 450 -13.72 9.69 35.61
N LYS A 451 -13.93 8.69 34.73
CA LYS A 451 -14.17 7.30 35.15
C LYS A 451 -12.88 6.53 35.49
N ALA A 452 -11.75 6.97 34.98
CA ALA A 452 -10.44 6.36 35.21
C ALA A 452 -9.34 7.43 35.19
N THR A 453 -8.18 7.08 35.76
CA THR A 453 -6.99 7.92 35.69
C THR A 453 -6.00 7.35 34.68
N VAL A 454 -5.55 8.16 33.73
CA VAL A 454 -4.47 7.81 32.79
C VAL A 454 -3.21 8.59 33.20
N SER A 455 -2.18 7.86 33.59
CA SER A 455 -0.86 8.44 33.89
C SER A 455 0.13 8.07 32.81
N TYR A 456 0.85 9.06 32.29
CA TYR A 456 1.82 8.88 31.19
C TYR A 456 3.25 8.91 31.68
N ALA A 457 4.11 8.10 31.08
CA ALA A 457 5.57 8.23 31.13
C ALA A 457 6.19 7.78 29.79
N LYS A 458 7.16 8.53 29.27
CA LYS A 458 7.88 8.17 28.06
C LYS A 458 8.63 6.83 28.20
N GLY A 459 9.26 6.57 29.31
CA GLY A 459 9.87 5.31 29.71
C GLY A 459 11.21 4.96 29.07
N SER A 460 11.42 5.28 27.79
CA SER A 460 12.70 5.04 27.10
C SER A 460 12.91 6.02 25.95
N ASN A 461 14.13 6.09 25.43
CA ASN A 461 14.39 6.56 24.08
C ASN A 461 14.00 5.46 23.05
N VAL A 462 14.08 5.74 21.76
CA VAL A 462 13.84 4.73 20.73
C VAL A 462 14.94 3.67 20.76
N TYR A 463 16.21 4.10 20.72
CA TYR A 463 17.40 3.25 20.90
C TYR A 463 18.29 3.76 22.05
N TYR A 464 19.11 2.89 22.63
CA TYR A 464 20.19 3.33 23.52
C TYR A 464 21.24 4.13 22.76
N SER A 465 21.63 3.65 21.59
CA SER A 465 22.62 4.33 20.74
C SER A 465 22.01 5.58 20.08
N GLU A 466 22.53 6.76 20.45
CA GLU A 466 22.16 8.03 19.82
C GLU A 466 22.48 8.05 18.32
N HIS A 467 23.57 7.41 17.92
CA HIS A 467 23.98 7.33 16.51
C HIS A 467 22.98 6.53 15.69
N ILE A 468 22.55 5.36 16.20
CA ILE A 468 21.54 4.53 15.55
C ILE A 468 20.19 5.26 15.52
N GLU A 469 19.81 5.88 16.63
CA GLU A 469 18.53 6.62 16.72
C GLU A 469 18.49 7.75 15.71
N LYS A 470 19.56 8.54 15.56
CA LYS A 470 19.62 9.59 14.53
C LYS A 470 19.46 9.03 13.13
N GLY A 471 20.19 7.96 12.79
CA GLY A 471 20.08 7.33 11.48
C GLY A 471 18.72 6.69 11.19
N ALA A 472 17.97 6.30 12.22
CA ALA A 472 16.68 5.63 12.07
C ALA A 472 15.46 6.58 12.15
N VAL A 473 15.61 7.78 12.74
CA VAL A 473 14.47 8.67 13.02
C VAL A 473 14.62 10.10 12.47
N GLU A 474 15.72 10.43 11.82
CA GLU A 474 15.86 11.72 11.15
C GLU A 474 15.02 11.74 9.84
N PRO A 475 14.47 12.86 9.41
CA PRO A 475 14.71 14.24 9.90
C PRO A 475 13.85 14.66 11.09
N ARG A 476 12.99 13.83 11.62
CA ARG A 476 12.06 14.16 12.73
C ARG A 476 12.35 13.34 13.99
N PRO A 477 13.55 13.47 14.60
CA PRO A 477 13.93 12.64 15.74
C PRO A 477 13.05 12.94 16.96
N LEU A 478 12.74 11.89 17.73
CA LEU A 478 12.09 12.05 19.04
C LEU A 478 13.07 12.67 20.04
N THR A 479 12.54 13.54 20.92
CA THR A 479 13.36 14.19 21.95
C THR A 479 13.98 13.15 22.88
N ARG A 480 15.32 13.09 22.95
CA ARG A 480 16.03 12.20 23.84
C ARG A 480 16.02 12.67 25.29
N GLY A 481 16.00 11.70 26.20
CA GLY A 481 16.14 11.90 27.64
C GLY A 481 17.21 10.96 28.22
N ASP A 482 17.48 11.11 29.52
CA ASP A 482 18.37 10.18 30.25
C ASP A 482 17.65 8.82 30.44
N ASP A 483 18.23 7.75 29.91
CA ASP A 483 17.61 6.41 29.91
C ASP A 483 17.29 5.89 31.31
N ARG A 484 18.11 6.19 32.32
CA ARG A 484 17.86 5.75 33.69
C ARG A 484 16.71 6.49 34.31
N GLN A 485 16.63 7.80 34.08
CA GLN A 485 15.55 8.65 34.60
C GLN A 485 14.23 8.28 33.97
N LEU A 486 14.20 8.12 32.64
CA LEU A 486 13.00 7.71 31.89
C LEU A 486 12.44 6.38 32.40
N ARG A 487 13.30 5.36 32.56
CA ARG A 487 12.90 4.05 33.06
C ARG A 487 12.43 4.10 34.52
N ALA A 488 13.13 4.84 35.39
CA ALA A 488 12.74 4.99 36.77
C ALA A 488 11.39 5.70 36.93
N GLU A 489 11.10 6.69 36.07
CA GLU A 489 9.81 7.35 36.04
C GLU A 489 8.71 6.40 35.59
N ALA A 490 8.91 5.66 34.49
CA ALA A 490 7.97 4.68 33.99
C ALA A 490 7.60 3.62 35.03
N LEU A 491 8.60 3.08 35.75
CA LEU A 491 8.36 2.09 36.81
C LEU A 491 7.60 2.69 38.01
N ARG A 492 7.80 3.97 38.35
CA ARG A 492 7.01 4.66 39.39
C ARG A 492 5.54 4.82 38.93
N VAL A 493 5.30 5.20 37.68
CA VAL A 493 3.96 5.30 37.12
C VAL A 493 3.30 3.92 37.07
N ALA A 494 4.01 2.89 36.59
CA ALA A 494 3.53 1.51 36.55
C ALA A 494 3.17 0.98 37.96
N ALA A 495 3.98 1.27 38.99
CA ALA A 495 3.72 0.82 40.36
C ALA A 495 2.36 1.28 40.89
N SER A 496 1.92 2.47 40.53
CA SER A 496 0.66 3.06 40.97
C SER A 496 -0.57 2.60 40.15
N ALA A 497 -0.36 1.95 39.01
CA ALA A 497 -1.43 1.58 38.09
C ALA A 497 -2.01 0.18 38.36
N ASP A 498 -3.20 -0.07 37.86
CA ASP A 498 -3.88 -1.38 37.90
C ASP A 498 -3.59 -2.19 36.63
N VAL A 499 -3.31 -1.52 35.50
CA VAL A 499 -2.94 -2.07 34.20
C VAL A 499 -1.95 -1.14 33.49
N ILE A 500 -1.07 -1.73 32.69
CA ILE A 500 -0.09 -1.01 31.87
C ILE A 500 -0.45 -1.17 30.40
N VAL A 501 -0.49 -0.07 29.66
CA VAL A 501 -0.52 -0.05 28.20
C VAL A 501 0.82 0.47 27.72
N ALA A 502 1.60 -0.38 27.07
CA ALA A 502 2.93 -0.07 26.55
C ALA A 502 2.82 0.30 25.06
N ALA A 503 3.06 1.55 24.72
CA ALA A 503 3.04 2.07 23.34
C ALA A 503 4.48 2.08 22.79
N LEU A 504 4.86 1.00 22.12
CA LEU A 504 6.23 0.69 21.71
C LEU A 504 6.30 0.21 20.25
N GLY A 505 7.50 0.22 19.71
CA GLY A 505 7.77 -0.30 18.36
C GLY A 505 8.68 0.59 17.54
N GLU A 506 8.45 0.65 16.23
CA GLU A 506 9.18 1.51 15.32
C GLU A 506 8.70 2.96 15.43
N SER A 507 9.60 3.92 15.19
CA SER A 507 9.20 5.28 14.82
C SER A 507 8.84 5.33 13.33
N ALA A 508 8.11 6.38 12.92
CA ALA A 508 7.65 6.56 11.53
C ALA A 508 8.79 6.43 10.51
N GLU A 509 9.95 7.02 10.80
CA GLU A 509 11.11 7.05 9.91
C GLU A 509 11.91 5.72 9.87
N MET A 510 11.54 4.73 10.69
CA MET A 510 12.18 3.41 10.67
C MET A 510 11.61 2.49 9.59
N SER A 511 10.57 2.90 8.91
CA SER A 511 9.98 2.20 7.75
C SER A 511 9.75 3.19 6.61
N GLY A 512 9.49 2.67 5.39
CA GLY A 512 9.44 3.45 4.16
C GLY A 512 10.76 3.42 3.42
N GLU A 513 10.96 4.38 2.54
CA GLU A 513 12.13 4.49 1.67
C GLU A 513 13.42 4.69 2.49
N SER A 514 14.50 4.08 2.02
CA SER A 514 15.84 4.10 2.66
C SER A 514 15.89 3.54 4.09
N SER A 515 14.88 2.77 4.51
CA SER A 515 14.73 2.29 5.90
C SER A 515 14.85 0.77 6.02
N SER A 516 15.80 0.16 5.31
CA SER A 516 16.09 -1.28 5.42
C SER A 516 16.72 -1.61 6.78
N ARG A 517 16.28 -2.70 7.42
CA ARG A 517 16.75 -3.14 8.73
C ARG A 517 17.26 -4.57 8.69
N THR A 518 18.39 -4.85 9.33
CA THR A 518 18.90 -6.21 9.54
C THR A 518 18.34 -6.87 10.81
N ASP A 519 18.02 -6.07 11.81
CA ASP A 519 17.32 -6.49 13.03
C ASP A 519 15.89 -5.95 12.99
N ILE A 520 14.92 -6.85 12.97
CA ILE A 520 13.49 -6.54 12.91
C ILE A 520 12.78 -6.77 14.24
N GLN A 521 13.49 -6.65 15.36
CA GLN A 521 12.90 -6.65 16.70
C GLN A 521 12.46 -5.23 17.11
N ILE A 522 11.65 -5.15 18.17
CA ILE A 522 11.42 -3.87 18.85
C ILE A 522 12.77 -3.30 19.28
N PRO A 523 13.06 -2.00 19.08
CA PRO A 523 14.33 -1.39 19.42
C PRO A 523 14.79 -1.67 20.87
N ASP A 524 16.08 -1.82 21.06
CA ASP A 524 16.74 -2.32 22.28
C ASP A 524 16.29 -1.62 23.57
N ALA A 525 16.29 -0.29 23.60
CA ALA A 525 15.88 0.51 24.77
C ALA A 525 14.41 0.27 25.15
N GLN A 526 13.54 0.13 24.15
CA GLN A 526 12.11 -0.12 24.32
C GLN A 526 11.85 -1.58 24.74
N LYS A 527 12.60 -2.54 24.18
CA LYS A 527 12.52 -3.96 24.56
C LYS A 527 12.92 -4.17 26.02
N ASP A 528 13.95 -3.48 26.48
CA ASP A 528 14.35 -3.51 27.89
C ASP A 528 13.33 -2.83 28.82
N LEU A 529 12.70 -1.75 28.36
CA LEU A 529 11.57 -1.16 29.08
C LEU A 529 10.42 -2.15 29.21
N LEU A 530 10.01 -2.81 28.11
CA LEU A 530 8.92 -3.78 28.11
C LEU A 530 9.19 -4.94 29.07
N LYS A 531 10.41 -5.50 29.06
CA LYS A 531 10.84 -6.52 30.02
C LYS A 531 10.72 -6.05 31.47
N ALA A 532 11.13 -4.81 31.76
CA ALA A 532 11.01 -4.23 33.09
C ALA A 532 9.55 -4.03 33.53
N LEU A 533 8.66 -3.63 32.59
CA LEU A 533 7.22 -3.50 32.84
C LEU A 533 6.57 -4.87 33.13
N VAL A 534 6.88 -5.88 32.35
CA VAL A 534 6.39 -7.27 32.57
C VAL A 534 6.87 -7.79 33.94
N ALA A 535 8.13 -7.51 34.32
CA ALA A 535 8.69 -7.91 35.61
C ALA A 535 7.98 -7.28 36.82
N THR A 536 7.15 -6.25 36.66
CA THR A 536 6.32 -5.69 37.73
C THR A 536 5.20 -6.64 38.18
N GLY A 537 4.90 -7.67 37.40
CA GLY A 537 3.79 -8.61 37.64
C GLY A 537 2.40 -8.02 37.38
N LYS A 538 2.30 -6.81 36.85
CA LYS A 538 1.02 -6.19 36.45
C LYS A 538 0.62 -6.62 35.05
N PRO A 539 -0.69 -6.67 34.73
CA PRO A 539 -1.12 -6.89 33.35
C PRO A 539 -0.55 -5.85 32.40
N VAL A 540 0.09 -6.31 31.32
CA VAL A 540 0.68 -5.44 30.28
C VAL A 540 -0.03 -5.69 28.96
N ILE A 541 -0.44 -4.62 28.28
CA ILE A 541 -0.94 -4.62 26.91
C ILE A 541 0.12 -3.92 26.07
N LEU A 542 0.57 -4.57 25.01
CA LEU A 542 1.45 -3.94 24.01
C LEU A 542 0.60 -3.37 22.87
N ALA A 543 0.58 -2.05 22.74
CA ALA A 543 0.15 -1.35 21.53
C ALA A 543 1.39 -1.20 20.64
N LEU A 544 1.47 -2.03 19.61
CA LEU A 544 2.65 -2.15 18.75
C LEU A 544 2.56 -1.19 17.56
N PHE A 545 3.47 -0.24 17.49
CA PHE A 545 3.65 0.65 16.34
C PHE A 545 4.71 0.07 15.40
N THR A 546 4.39 -0.15 14.15
CA THR A 546 5.36 -0.69 13.17
C THR A 546 4.90 -0.47 11.74
N GLY A 547 5.84 -0.36 10.81
CA GLY A 547 5.58 -0.35 9.37
C GLY A 547 5.94 -1.67 8.68
N ARG A 548 6.27 -2.72 9.45
CA ARG A 548 6.68 -4.04 8.95
C ARG A 548 6.34 -5.18 9.91
N PRO A 549 6.31 -6.44 9.48
CA PRO A 549 6.34 -7.58 10.39
C PRO A 549 7.62 -7.60 11.24
N LEU A 550 7.46 -7.70 12.56
CA LEU A 550 8.59 -7.81 13.49
C LEU A 550 8.73 -9.23 14.03
N ASP A 551 9.96 -9.59 14.46
CA ASP A 551 10.19 -10.73 15.33
C ASP A 551 9.69 -10.39 16.74
N LEU A 552 8.57 -11.02 17.11
CA LEU A 552 7.87 -10.82 18.38
C LEU A 552 7.86 -12.10 19.24
N CYS A 553 8.83 -13.00 19.06
CA CYS A 553 8.82 -14.26 19.80
C CYS A 553 8.79 -14.06 21.31
N TRP A 554 9.66 -13.19 21.85
CA TRP A 554 9.67 -12.92 23.28
C TRP A 554 8.37 -12.25 23.75
N GLU A 555 7.85 -11.29 23.00
CA GLU A 555 6.62 -10.57 23.30
C GLU A 555 5.41 -11.51 23.28
N SER A 556 5.36 -12.41 22.31
CA SER A 556 4.31 -13.45 22.19
C SER A 556 4.27 -14.41 23.39
N GLU A 557 5.41 -14.70 23.99
CA GLU A 557 5.48 -15.57 25.19
C GLU A 557 5.12 -14.84 26.49
N HIS A 558 5.55 -13.58 26.63
CA HIS A 558 5.57 -12.90 27.92
C HIS A 558 4.53 -11.80 28.10
N VAL A 559 3.96 -11.27 27.00
CA VAL A 559 2.96 -10.20 27.05
C VAL A 559 1.57 -10.79 26.83
N PRO A 560 0.62 -10.61 27.77
CA PRO A 560 -0.68 -11.27 27.68
C PRO A 560 -1.61 -10.70 26.60
N ALA A 561 -1.42 -9.43 26.17
CA ALA A 561 -2.21 -8.86 25.06
C ALA A 561 -1.33 -8.01 24.14
N ILE A 562 -1.44 -8.22 22.84
CA ILE A 562 -0.69 -7.52 21.78
C ILE A 562 -1.69 -7.05 20.73
N LEU A 563 -1.80 -5.73 20.59
CA LEU A 563 -2.58 -5.07 19.53
C LEU A 563 -1.61 -4.37 18.59
N ASN A 564 -1.51 -4.85 17.35
CA ASN A 564 -0.74 -4.19 16.31
C ASN A 564 -1.58 -3.04 15.73
N VAL A 565 -1.11 -1.81 15.98
CA VAL A 565 -1.81 -0.57 15.60
C VAL A 565 -1.18 0.09 14.38
N TRP A 566 -0.08 -0.44 13.86
CA TRP A 566 0.64 0.10 12.70
C TRP A 566 1.02 1.58 12.90
N PHE A 567 0.96 2.36 11.79
CA PHE A 567 0.89 3.82 11.78
C PHE A 567 -0.46 4.19 11.17
N ALA A 568 -1.36 4.71 11.99
CA ALA A 568 -2.79 4.77 11.65
C ALA A 568 -3.30 6.17 11.27
N GLY A 569 -2.39 7.14 11.11
CA GLY A 569 -2.71 8.46 10.57
C GLY A 569 -3.20 9.48 11.60
N SER A 570 -3.87 10.51 11.12
CA SER A 570 -4.27 11.70 11.89
C SER A 570 -5.15 11.39 13.09
N GLU A 571 -6.01 10.39 13.00
CA GLU A 571 -6.97 10.00 14.04
C GLU A 571 -6.55 8.70 14.77
N ALA A 572 -5.27 8.32 14.66
CA ALA A 572 -4.73 7.09 15.24
C ALA A 572 -5.04 6.96 16.74
N GLY A 573 -4.84 8.02 17.51
CA GLY A 573 -5.07 8.00 18.95
C GLY A 573 -6.51 7.64 19.31
N ASP A 574 -7.48 8.26 18.66
CA ASP A 574 -8.90 7.99 18.89
C ASP A 574 -9.30 6.59 18.45
N ALA A 575 -8.83 6.13 17.27
CA ALA A 575 -9.11 4.79 16.79
C ALA A 575 -8.52 3.72 17.73
N ILE A 576 -7.30 3.93 18.26
CA ILE A 576 -6.67 3.02 19.25
C ILE A 576 -7.50 3.00 20.54
N ALA A 577 -7.98 4.16 21.01
CA ALA A 577 -8.83 4.25 22.19
C ALA A 577 -10.16 3.49 21.99
N ASP A 578 -10.80 3.63 20.82
CA ASP A 578 -12.05 2.92 20.49
C ASP A 578 -11.88 1.40 20.58
N VAL A 579 -10.80 0.89 20.03
CA VAL A 579 -10.51 -0.55 20.08
C VAL A 579 -10.09 -0.98 21.48
N VAL A 580 -9.14 -0.30 22.12
CA VAL A 580 -8.65 -0.69 23.46
C VAL A 580 -9.76 -0.69 24.50
N PHE A 581 -10.71 0.25 24.44
CA PHE A 581 -11.82 0.33 25.38
C PHE A 581 -13.08 -0.43 24.92
N GLY A 582 -13.06 -1.05 23.74
CA GLY A 582 -14.13 -1.91 23.25
C GLY A 582 -15.33 -1.19 22.65
N ASP A 583 -15.18 0.08 22.29
CA ASP A 583 -16.19 0.80 21.49
C ASP A 583 -16.25 0.22 20.07
N VAL A 584 -15.12 -0.34 19.58
CA VAL A 584 -15.01 -1.10 18.33
C VAL A 584 -14.32 -2.43 18.62
N SER A 585 -14.85 -3.54 18.10
CA SER A 585 -14.19 -4.85 18.13
C SER A 585 -13.18 -4.96 17.00
N PRO A 586 -11.92 -5.38 17.25
CA PRO A 586 -10.91 -5.52 16.21
C PRO A 586 -11.34 -6.56 15.18
N SER A 587 -11.12 -6.25 13.90
CA SER A 587 -11.47 -7.11 12.76
C SER A 587 -10.34 -7.25 11.75
N GLY A 588 -9.25 -6.52 11.91
CA GLY A 588 -8.10 -6.56 11.00
C GLY A 588 -7.44 -7.95 10.97
N LYS A 589 -7.00 -8.35 9.79
CA LYS A 589 -6.26 -9.60 9.55
C LYS A 589 -4.95 -9.31 8.83
N LEU A 590 -3.86 -9.96 9.23
CA LEU A 590 -2.54 -9.77 8.63
C LEU A 590 -2.54 -10.09 7.13
N THR A 591 -1.89 -9.23 6.35
CA THR A 591 -1.66 -9.42 4.92
C THR A 591 -0.20 -9.74 4.61
N THR A 592 0.56 -9.99 5.66
CA THR A 592 1.95 -10.45 5.62
C THR A 592 2.24 -11.33 6.82
N SER A 593 3.02 -12.38 6.63
CA SER A 593 3.42 -13.33 7.66
C SER A 593 4.45 -12.70 8.62
N PHE A 594 4.26 -12.86 9.92
CA PHE A 594 5.23 -12.42 10.94
C PHE A 594 6.24 -13.52 11.20
N PRO A 595 7.55 -13.27 11.02
CA PRO A 595 8.58 -14.30 11.22
C PRO A 595 8.84 -14.57 12.70
N ARG A 596 9.43 -15.73 12.99
CA ARG A 596 10.00 -16.06 14.30
C ARG A 596 11.44 -15.57 14.46
N ALA A 597 12.12 -15.36 13.34
CA ALA A 597 13.48 -14.86 13.30
C ALA A 597 13.75 -14.26 11.93
N VAL A 598 14.65 -13.27 11.87
CA VAL A 598 15.09 -12.66 10.61
C VAL A 598 15.68 -13.68 9.63
N GLY A 599 16.21 -14.80 10.12
CA GLY A 599 16.76 -15.90 9.30
C GLY A 599 15.72 -16.66 8.47
N GLN A 600 14.41 -16.51 8.77
CA GLN A 600 13.35 -17.12 7.96
C GLN A 600 13.04 -16.33 6.68
N LEU A 601 13.49 -15.06 6.57
CA LEU A 601 13.16 -14.19 5.43
C LEU A 601 13.94 -14.57 4.17
N PRO A 602 13.28 -14.60 2.99
CA PRO A 602 11.88 -14.24 2.73
C PRO A 602 10.89 -15.28 3.25
N LEU A 603 9.76 -14.82 3.84
CA LEU A 603 8.72 -15.65 4.42
C LEU A 603 7.35 -15.27 3.87
N TYR A 604 6.57 -16.27 3.43
CA TYR A 604 5.23 -16.07 2.85
C TYR A 604 4.43 -17.38 2.88
N TYR A 605 3.11 -17.27 2.97
CA TYR A 605 2.20 -18.41 3.15
C TYR A 605 2.05 -19.30 1.91
N ASN A 606 2.18 -18.71 0.69
CA ASN A 606 1.96 -19.37 -0.60
C ASN A 606 3.27 -19.90 -1.23
N HIS A 607 4.15 -20.49 -0.40
CA HIS A 607 5.39 -21.09 -0.87
C HIS A 607 5.12 -22.36 -1.71
N LEU A 608 6.07 -22.69 -2.57
CA LEU A 608 5.98 -23.91 -3.35
C LEU A 608 6.17 -25.16 -2.47
N SER A 609 5.52 -26.25 -2.83
CA SER A 609 5.82 -27.55 -2.25
C SER A 609 7.24 -27.98 -2.66
N THR A 610 7.99 -28.54 -1.71
CA THR A 610 9.31 -29.12 -1.96
C THR A 610 9.22 -30.62 -2.21
N GLY A 611 10.27 -31.24 -2.74
CA GLY A 611 10.33 -32.70 -2.89
C GLY A 611 10.45 -33.46 -1.54
N ARG A 612 10.69 -32.73 -0.45
CA ARG A 612 10.79 -33.26 0.92
C ARG A 612 10.14 -32.31 1.91
N PRO A 613 8.80 -32.14 1.81
CA PRO A 613 8.09 -31.22 2.67
C PRO A 613 8.23 -31.64 4.14
N ASP A 614 8.32 -30.66 5.01
CA ASP A 614 8.17 -30.90 6.45
C ASP A 614 6.68 -31.06 6.75
N THR A 615 6.31 -32.20 7.30
CA THR A 615 4.91 -32.55 7.60
C THR A 615 4.60 -32.49 9.09
N ASP A 616 5.60 -32.36 9.93
CA ASP A 616 5.47 -32.29 11.40
C ASP A 616 6.51 -31.32 11.96
N ASP A 617 6.10 -30.07 12.15
CA ASP A 617 6.94 -28.96 12.67
C ASP A 617 7.45 -29.22 14.13
N THR A 618 6.97 -30.25 14.78
CA THR A 618 7.37 -30.58 16.14
C THR A 618 8.53 -31.56 16.18
N ILE A 619 8.86 -32.22 15.06
CA ILE A 619 9.88 -33.24 14.96
C ILE A 619 10.92 -32.88 13.88
N PHE A 620 12.17 -32.63 14.29
CA PHE A 620 13.25 -32.41 13.34
C PHE A 620 13.43 -33.62 12.42
N ASN A 621 13.25 -33.38 11.11
CA ASN A 621 13.51 -34.34 10.06
C ASN A 621 14.83 -34.01 9.34
N ARG A 622 15.88 -34.85 9.60
CA ARG A 622 17.22 -34.60 9.02
C ARG A 622 17.25 -34.46 7.49
N TYR A 623 16.31 -35.07 6.80
CA TYR A 623 16.23 -35.07 5.34
C TYR A 623 15.02 -34.31 4.81
N GLY A 624 14.30 -33.57 5.65
CA GLY A 624 13.21 -32.68 5.32
C GLY A 624 13.70 -31.26 4.98
N SER A 625 12.81 -30.48 4.41
CA SER A 625 13.04 -29.06 4.13
C SER A 625 12.69 -28.22 5.36
N ASN A 626 13.55 -28.23 6.37
CA ASN A 626 13.33 -27.56 7.65
C ASN A 626 14.61 -26.92 8.19
N TYR A 627 14.45 -25.98 9.14
CA TYR A 627 15.53 -25.45 9.96
C TYR A 627 15.86 -26.42 11.11
N ILE A 628 17.10 -26.42 11.59
CA ILE A 628 17.51 -27.25 12.73
C ILE A 628 17.20 -26.59 14.08
N ASP A 629 16.97 -25.29 14.11
CA ASP A 629 16.89 -24.47 15.31
C ASP A 629 15.62 -23.61 15.40
N GLN A 630 14.76 -23.67 14.37
CA GLN A 630 13.52 -22.90 14.34
C GLN A 630 12.44 -23.66 13.55
N SER A 631 11.18 -23.45 13.88
CA SER A 631 10.04 -23.86 13.09
C SER A 631 10.05 -23.23 11.70
N ASN A 632 9.55 -23.95 10.69
CA ASN A 632 9.28 -23.39 9.36
C ASN A 632 8.09 -22.43 9.37
N GLU A 633 7.15 -22.64 10.30
CA GLU A 633 5.93 -21.86 10.39
C GLU A 633 6.19 -20.44 10.88
N PRO A 634 5.47 -19.43 10.34
CA PRO A 634 5.53 -18.07 10.87
C PRO A 634 5.05 -18.01 12.33
N LEU A 635 5.43 -16.99 13.07
CA LEU A 635 4.87 -16.71 14.40
C LEU A 635 3.37 -16.42 14.28
N TYR A 636 3.00 -15.48 13.40
CA TYR A 636 1.61 -15.20 13.02
C TYR A 636 1.47 -15.34 11.50
N PRO A 637 0.56 -16.22 11.03
CA PRO A 637 0.41 -16.50 9.61
C PRO A 637 -0.35 -15.40 8.88
N PHE A 638 -0.24 -15.38 7.56
CA PHE A 638 -1.10 -14.59 6.68
C PHE A 638 -2.59 -14.84 7.00
N GLY A 639 -3.37 -13.77 7.01
CA GLY A 639 -4.80 -13.83 7.31
C GLY A 639 -5.13 -13.86 8.81
N TYR A 640 -4.14 -13.97 9.71
CA TYR A 640 -4.35 -14.07 11.15
C TYR A 640 -4.79 -12.73 11.77
N GLY A 641 -5.68 -12.83 12.74
CA GLY A 641 -6.12 -11.73 13.60
C GLY A 641 -7.28 -12.19 14.49
N LEU A 642 -7.26 -11.79 15.76
CA LEU A 642 -8.29 -12.11 16.74
C LEU A 642 -9.35 -11.01 16.80
N SER A 643 -10.49 -11.32 17.40
CA SER A 643 -11.57 -10.39 17.69
C SER A 643 -11.91 -10.44 19.20
N TYR A 644 -12.74 -9.54 19.69
CA TYR A 644 -13.30 -9.63 21.05
C TYR A 644 -14.41 -10.66 21.15
N THR A 645 -14.91 -11.14 20.01
CA THR A 645 -15.81 -12.29 19.92
C THR A 645 -15.08 -13.50 19.33
N THR A 646 -15.77 -14.64 19.23
CA THR A 646 -15.23 -15.88 18.63
C THR A 646 -16.15 -16.34 17.52
N PHE A 647 -15.54 -16.85 16.44
CA PHE A 647 -16.28 -17.39 15.30
C PHE A 647 -16.04 -18.88 15.19
N ARG A 648 -17.11 -19.62 14.96
CA ARG A 648 -17.07 -21.07 14.73
C ARG A 648 -17.50 -21.36 13.31
N TYR A 649 -16.66 -22.10 12.61
CA TYR A 649 -16.91 -22.57 11.27
C TYR A 649 -17.62 -23.91 11.31
N GLY A 650 -18.74 -24.04 10.61
CA GLY A 650 -19.44 -25.31 10.37
C GLY A 650 -18.72 -26.10 9.25
N ASN A 651 -19.30 -27.23 8.85
CA ASN A 651 -18.69 -28.10 7.85
C ASN A 651 -18.64 -27.42 6.47
N LEU A 652 -17.46 -27.47 5.86
CA LEU A 652 -17.22 -27.04 4.48
C LEU A 652 -17.99 -27.96 3.52
N GLN A 653 -18.71 -27.39 2.55
CA GLN A 653 -19.49 -28.12 1.56
C GLN A 653 -19.17 -27.63 0.15
N LEU A 654 -19.00 -28.57 -0.77
CA LEU A 654 -18.90 -28.32 -2.20
C LEU A 654 -20.22 -28.71 -2.86
N SER A 655 -20.65 -27.97 -3.90
CA SER A 655 -21.88 -28.26 -4.66
C SER A 655 -21.75 -29.52 -5.51
N ALA A 656 -20.52 -29.95 -5.84
CA ALA A 656 -20.20 -31.14 -6.61
C ALA A 656 -18.78 -31.62 -6.30
N GLU A 657 -18.50 -32.89 -6.56
CA GLU A 657 -17.14 -33.48 -6.49
C GLU A 657 -16.35 -33.23 -7.79
N ARG A 658 -17.01 -32.76 -8.84
CA ARG A 658 -16.41 -32.48 -10.17
C ARG A 658 -16.90 -31.15 -10.68
N MET A 659 -16.00 -30.39 -11.28
CA MET A 659 -16.29 -29.14 -12.01
C MET A 659 -16.06 -29.39 -13.50
N ALA A 660 -17.15 -29.39 -14.26
CA ALA A 660 -17.07 -29.54 -15.72
C ALA A 660 -16.40 -28.31 -16.36
N LYS A 661 -15.80 -28.50 -17.52
CA LYS A 661 -15.20 -27.41 -18.32
C LYS A 661 -16.23 -26.29 -18.57
N GLY A 662 -15.86 -25.04 -18.29
CA GLY A 662 -16.76 -23.88 -18.35
C GLY A 662 -17.83 -23.85 -17.25
N GLY A 663 -17.75 -24.77 -16.28
CA GLY A 663 -18.68 -24.85 -15.14
C GLY A 663 -18.24 -23.98 -13.96
N GLN A 664 -19.07 -24.04 -12.93
CA GLN A 664 -18.80 -23.35 -11.64
C GLN A 664 -18.95 -24.32 -10.48
N LEU A 665 -18.12 -24.15 -9.45
CA LEU A 665 -18.18 -24.88 -8.21
C LEU A 665 -18.56 -23.94 -7.07
N LYS A 666 -19.69 -24.18 -6.42
CA LYS A 666 -20.11 -23.42 -5.25
C LYS A 666 -19.48 -24.04 -3.99
N VAL A 667 -18.87 -23.20 -3.20
CA VAL A 667 -18.24 -23.55 -1.91
C VAL A 667 -19.02 -22.84 -0.81
N THR A 668 -19.48 -23.58 0.19
CA THR A 668 -20.32 -23.04 1.27
C THR A 668 -19.77 -23.45 2.63
N VAL A 669 -19.69 -22.49 3.56
CA VAL A 669 -19.33 -22.74 4.95
C VAL A 669 -20.22 -21.92 5.88
N PRO A 670 -20.89 -22.57 6.87
CA PRO A 670 -21.60 -21.83 7.92
C PRO A 670 -20.61 -21.18 8.88
N VAL A 671 -20.78 -19.90 9.17
CA VAL A 671 -19.97 -19.16 10.17
C VAL A 671 -20.91 -18.61 11.24
N THR A 672 -20.63 -18.95 12.49
CA THR A 672 -21.42 -18.56 13.66
C THR A 672 -20.59 -17.66 14.57
N ASN A 673 -21.10 -16.51 14.95
CA ASN A 673 -20.55 -15.74 16.07
C ASN A 673 -20.94 -16.43 17.39
N SER A 674 -20.03 -17.22 17.94
CA SER A 674 -20.23 -17.99 19.16
C SER A 674 -19.76 -17.27 20.43
N GLY A 675 -19.27 -16.01 20.31
CA GLY A 675 -18.75 -15.24 21.43
C GLY A 675 -19.77 -14.31 22.07
N GLU A 676 -19.27 -13.24 22.75
CA GLU A 676 -20.08 -12.45 23.67
C GLU A 676 -20.51 -11.09 23.11
N CYS A 677 -19.97 -10.64 21.97
CA CYS A 677 -20.33 -9.37 21.34
C CYS A 677 -20.46 -9.52 19.82
N ASP A 678 -20.99 -8.52 19.16
CA ASP A 678 -21.02 -8.41 17.70
C ASP A 678 -19.59 -8.31 17.17
N GLY A 679 -19.35 -8.80 15.96
CA GLY A 679 -18.02 -8.74 15.34
C GLY A 679 -18.05 -8.98 13.84
N VAL A 680 -16.92 -8.73 13.20
CA VAL A 680 -16.70 -8.98 11.77
C VAL A 680 -15.66 -10.08 11.63
N GLU A 681 -16.01 -11.11 10.84
CA GLU A 681 -15.06 -12.16 10.44
C GLU A 681 -14.67 -11.98 8.97
N ILE A 682 -13.43 -12.31 8.64
CA ILE A 682 -12.93 -12.37 7.27
C ILE A 682 -12.71 -13.83 6.91
N VAL A 683 -13.67 -14.39 6.21
CA VAL A 683 -13.64 -15.78 5.75
C VAL A 683 -12.81 -15.85 4.48
N GLN A 684 -11.73 -16.64 4.51
CA GLN A 684 -10.73 -16.72 3.46
C GLN A 684 -10.85 -18.08 2.76
N LEU A 685 -10.84 -18.05 1.41
CA LEU A 685 -10.82 -19.26 0.56
C LEU A 685 -9.49 -19.32 -0.16
N TYR A 686 -8.84 -20.47 -0.02
CA TYR A 686 -7.59 -20.82 -0.70
C TYR A 686 -7.79 -22.03 -1.60
N LEU A 687 -6.96 -22.14 -2.62
CA LEU A 687 -6.92 -23.22 -3.57
C LEU A 687 -5.52 -23.81 -3.66
N HIS A 688 -5.40 -25.13 -3.80
CA HIS A 688 -4.17 -25.83 -4.14
C HIS A 688 -4.42 -26.73 -5.34
N ASP A 689 -3.61 -26.59 -6.37
CA ASP A 689 -3.54 -27.49 -7.51
C ASP A 689 -2.58 -28.63 -7.16
N VAL A 690 -3.11 -29.85 -7.00
CA VAL A 690 -2.37 -30.98 -6.44
C VAL A 690 -1.31 -31.51 -7.42
N TYR A 691 -1.63 -31.52 -8.71
CA TYR A 691 -0.73 -31.98 -9.76
C TYR A 691 -0.81 -31.09 -11.01
N ALA A 692 0.24 -30.34 -11.27
CA ALA A 692 0.37 -29.42 -12.40
C ALA A 692 1.70 -29.63 -13.14
N GLU A 693 1.85 -29.03 -14.33
CA GLU A 693 3.10 -29.06 -15.11
C GLU A 693 4.32 -28.54 -14.33
N ILE A 694 4.10 -27.57 -13.43
CA ILE A 694 5.13 -27.01 -12.54
C ILE A 694 4.68 -27.14 -11.09
N SER A 695 5.65 -27.10 -10.15
CA SER A 695 5.32 -27.05 -8.72
C SER A 695 4.42 -25.86 -8.41
N ARG A 696 3.27 -26.14 -7.77
CA ARG A 696 2.30 -25.10 -7.40
C ARG A 696 2.45 -24.72 -5.93
N PRO A 697 2.03 -23.51 -5.54
CA PRO A 697 1.96 -23.11 -4.14
C PRO A 697 1.11 -24.09 -3.31
N VAL A 698 1.52 -24.34 -2.08
CA VAL A 698 0.77 -25.19 -1.13
C VAL A 698 -0.64 -24.65 -0.86
N LYS A 699 -0.89 -23.39 -1.13
CA LYS A 699 -2.20 -22.72 -1.15
C LYS A 699 -2.07 -21.33 -1.78
N GLU A 700 -3.13 -20.87 -2.43
CA GLU A 700 -3.24 -19.54 -3.03
C GLU A 700 -4.58 -18.93 -2.63
N LEU A 701 -4.62 -17.72 -2.13
CA LEU A 701 -5.86 -16.99 -1.87
C LEU A 701 -6.59 -16.73 -3.20
N LYS A 702 -7.85 -17.14 -3.29
CA LYS A 702 -8.71 -16.93 -4.48
C LYS A 702 -9.96 -16.11 -4.18
N ALA A 703 -10.40 -16.10 -2.92
CA ALA A 703 -11.54 -15.27 -2.53
C ALA A 703 -11.53 -15.00 -1.02
N PHE A 704 -12.25 -13.96 -0.62
CA PHE A 704 -12.57 -13.71 0.78
C PHE A 704 -13.94 -13.03 0.92
N ARG A 705 -14.51 -13.08 2.14
CA ARG A 705 -15.76 -12.38 2.47
C ARG A 705 -15.64 -11.75 3.86
N ARG A 706 -15.91 -10.43 3.94
CA ARG A 706 -16.16 -9.76 5.23
C ARG A 706 -17.59 -10.03 5.66
N VAL A 707 -17.77 -10.60 6.85
CA VAL A 707 -19.09 -11.02 7.36
C VAL A 707 -19.31 -10.40 8.73
N ALA A 708 -20.22 -9.45 8.82
CA ALA A 708 -20.65 -8.86 10.09
C ALA A 708 -21.71 -9.75 10.72
N LEU A 709 -21.45 -10.28 11.92
CA LEU A 709 -22.33 -11.19 12.64
C LEU A 709 -22.62 -10.64 14.03
N LYS A 710 -23.92 -10.60 14.39
CA LYS A 710 -24.34 -10.34 15.75
C LYS A 710 -24.02 -11.54 16.64
N LYS A 711 -23.92 -11.30 17.95
CA LYS A 711 -23.80 -12.37 18.93
C LYS A 711 -24.85 -13.46 18.70
N GLY A 712 -24.42 -14.70 18.55
CA GLY A 712 -25.24 -15.88 18.30
C GLY A 712 -25.73 -16.05 16.85
N GLU A 713 -25.44 -15.11 15.96
CA GLU A 713 -25.87 -15.18 14.56
C GLU A 713 -25.02 -16.18 13.76
N THR A 714 -25.68 -16.89 12.85
CA THR A 714 -25.05 -17.78 11.88
C THR A 714 -25.38 -17.34 10.46
N GLN A 715 -24.38 -17.27 9.60
CA GLN A 715 -24.53 -17.02 8.17
C GLN A 715 -23.84 -18.09 7.35
N ASN A 716 -24.47 -18.56 6.28
CA ASN A 716 -23.80 -19.35 5.27
C ASN A 716 -22.99 -18.44 4.36
N VAL A 717 -21.68 -18.61 4.38
CA VAL A 717 -20.77 -17.87 3.50
C VAL A 717 -20.55 -18.69 2.24
N GLU A 718 -20.79 -18.06 1.09
CA GLU A 718 -20.74 -18.71 -0.22
C GLU A 718 -19.65 -18.09 -1.09
N PHE A 719 -18.89 -18.94 -1.77
CA PHE A 719 -17.96 -18.60 -2.83
C PHE A 719 -18.35 -19.37 -4.09
N VAL A 720 -18.01 -18.83 -5.23
CA VAL A 720 -18.15 -19.50 -6.52
C VAL A 720 -16.79 -19.49 -7.18
N LEU A 721 -16.26 -20.67 -7.46
CA LEU A 721 -15.03 -20.87 -8.23
C LEU A 721 -15.41 -21.18 -9.68
N ASP A 722 -14.64 -20.65 -10.61
CA ASP A 722 -14.73 -20.97 -12.03
C ASP A 722 -13.33 -21.29 -12.61
N GLU A 723 -13.22 -21.44 -13.93
CA GLU A 723 -11.96 -21.78 -14.58
C GLU A 723 -10.87 -20.71 -14.36
N ASP A 724 -11.24 -19.43 -14.24
CA ASP A 724 -10.27 -18.35 -14.06
C ASP A 724 -9.55 -18.43 -12.72
N ASP A 725 -10.20 -18.99 -11.68
CA ASP A 725 -9.59 -19.22 -10.37
C ASP A 725 -8.53 -20.34 -10.40
N LEU A 726 -8.62 -21.27 -11.38
CA LEU A 726 -7.69 -22.39 -11.51
C LEU A 726 -6.45 -22.06 -12.33
N LYS A 727 -6.50 -21.00 -13.14
CA LYS A 727 -5.44 -20.66 -14.09
C LYS A 727 -4.18 -20.15 -13.44
N TYR A 728 -3.06 -20.45 -14.09
CA TYR A 728 -1.72 -19.97 -13.76
C TYR A 728 -0.86 -19.90 -15.03
N TYR A 729 0.33 -19.29 -14.94
CA TYR A 729 1.30 -19.31 -16.03
C TYR A 729 2.23 -20.52 -15.91
N ASN A 730 2.19 -21.42 -16.90
CA ASN A 730 2.98 -22.65 -16.95
C ASN A 730 4.47 -22.39 -17.32
N SER A 731 5.26 -23.45 -17.56
CA SER A 731 6.69 -23.33 -17.92
C SER A 731 6.93 -22.59 -19.23
N ARG A 732 5.94 -22.52 -20.12
CA ARG A 732 5.98 -21.80 -21.40
C ARG A 732 5.39 -20.40 -21.33
N LEU A 733 4.99 -19.95 -20.14
CA LEU A 733 4.25 -18.68 -19.89
C LEU A 733 2.89 -18.65 -20.59
N GLU A 734 2.26 -19.79 -20.79
CA GLU A 734 0.88 -19.90 -21.23
C GLU A 734 -0.05 -19.82 -20.02
N TYR A 735 -1.12 -19.03 -20.10
CA TYR A 735 -2.08 -18.84 -19.00
C TYR A 735 -3.25 -19.81 -19.13
N GLY A 736 -3.32 -20.79 -18.26
CA GLY A 736 -4.32 -21.84 -18.32
C GLY A 736 -4.28 -22.73 -17.07
N TYR A 737 -5.09 -23.81 -17.06
CA TYR A 737 -5.04 -24.87 -16.06
C TYR A 737 -5.06 -26.25 -16.75
N GLU A 738 -4.59 -27.28 -16.06
CA GLU A 738 -4.74 -28.67 -16.47
C GLU A 738 -5.92 -29.31 -15.72
N PRO A 739 -6.70 -30.20 -16.38
CA PRO A 739 -7.67 -31.05 -15.70
C PRO A 739 -6.99 -31.92 -14.62
N GLY A 740 -7.56 -31.94 -13.42
CA GLY A 740 -6.91 -32.64 -12.31
C GLY A 740 -7.63 -32.45 -10.98
N GLU A 741 -6.99 -32.91 -9.93
CA GLU A 741 -7.46 -32.79 -8.55
C GLU A 741 -7.02 -31.43 -7.96
N PHE A 742 -7.97 -30.76 -7.34
CA PHE A 742 -7.77 -29.52 -6.61
C PHE A 742 -8.25 -29.64 -5.17
N GLU A 743 -7.58 -28.98 -4.25
CA GLU A 743 -7.98 -28.86 -2.86
C GLU A 743 -8.47 -27.45 -2.55
N VAL A 744 -9.72 -27.32 -2.08
CA VAL A 744 -10.29 -26.08 -1.56
C VAL A 744 -10.06 -26.02 -0.06
N MET A 745 -9.59 -24.89 0.44
CA MET A 745 -9.36 -24.63 1.85
C MET A 745 -10.13 -23.38 2.27
N VAL A 746 -10.90 -23.46 3.37
CA VAL A 746 -11.64 -22.29 3.89
C VAL A 746 -11.41 -22.15 5.39
N GLY A 747 -11.08 -20.94 5.82
CA GLY A 747 -10.85 -20.67 7.23
C GLY A 747 -10.65 -19.19 7.58
N PRO A 748 -10.32 -18.91 8.86
CA PRO A 748 -10.06 -17.56 9.35
C PRO A 748 -8.67 -17.02 9.00
N ASP A 749 -7.73 -17.87 8.62
CA ASP A 749 -6.35 -17.53 8.24
C ASP A 749 -5.73 -18.68 7.43
N SER A 750 -4.52 -18.50 6.91
CA SER A 750 -3.83 -19.47 6.04
C SER A 750 -3.38 -20.77 6.76
N ARG A 751 -3.35 -20.80 8.09
CA ARG A 751 -3.00 -21.98 8.90
C ARG A 751 -4.25 -22.77 9.30
N ASN A 752 -5.29 -22.10 9.76
CA ASN A 752 -6.49 -22.70 10.34
C ASN A 752 -7.57 -22.83 9.27
N VAL A 753 -7.51 -23.89 8.45
CA VAL A 753 -8.43 -24.13 7.33
C VAL A 753 -9.08 -25.51 7.40
N GLN A 754 -10.35 -25.58 6.97
CA GLN A 754 -11.00 -26.84 6.58
C GLN A 754 -10.69 -27.13 5.11
N ARG A 755 -10.65 -28.40 4.73
CA ARG A 755 -10.23 -28.85 3.40
C ARG A 755 -11.30 -29.72 2.75
N ALA A 756 -11.47 -29.59 1.45
CA ALA A 756 -12.28 -30.45 0.60
C ALA A 756 -11.66 -30.54 -0.79
N THR A 757 -11.81 -31.67 -1.47
CA THR A 757 -11.25 -31.90 -2.82
C THR A 757 -12.31 -31.94 -3.87
N PHE A 758 -11.95 -31.56 -5.09
CA PHE A 758 -12.77 -31.73 -6.29
C PHE A 758 -11.87 -32.00 -7.49
N VAL A 759 -12.47 -32.50 -8.58
CA VAL A 759 -11.78 -32.72 -9.85
C VAL A 759 -12.27 -31.72 -10.87
N ALA A 760 -11.37 -30.93 -11.48
CA ALA A 760 -11.66 -30.10 -12.64
C ALA A 760 -11.48 -30.91 -13.94
N GLU A 761 -12.40 -30.75 -14.92
CA GLU A 761 -12.41 -31.48 -16.20
C GLU A 761 -11.90 -30.65 -17.35
#